data_0e99be244138809d61036cb15c28cffb
#
_entry.id   0e99be244138809d61036cb15c28cffb
#
_cell.length_a   1.000
_cell.length_b   1.000
_cell.length_c   1.000
_cell.angle_alpha   90.00
_cell.angle_beta   90.00
_cell.angle_gamma   90.00
#
_symmetry.space_group_name_H-M   'P 1'
#
loop_
_entity.id
_entity.type
_entity.pdbx_description
1 polymer ?
#
loop_
_entity_poly.entity_id
_entity_poly.type
_entity_poly.pdbx_seq_one_letter_code
_entity_poly.pdbx_strand_id
1 'polypeptide(L)'
;MTGNKRVCGLTLFALVLAVACGNTNSNHPGAAQGGAGAGTGAATSGGAGSSGSAGIAGSDASAGSSTAGSVAAGGDGNAGTAAGGEAGNAGDGGDGPVTPPEQVELVRDKVPNKLDLLMMIDNSISMADKQHLLADAMEHLVSRLVQPRCVDVLGIATGVQATPGGVCPAGSQPEFLPFNDIHAGVITSSLGAHGASTNGDVCVAVTDDDHAQLLGVVRAGLPNWNNQGFLVWDPKQMLTPVGIADPAAFVAGVAQTVTAASEHGCGFESQLEAWYRFLIDPEPPAAVAVVNNLSVIQGTSAEVLAQRAAFLRSDSVLGIVMLSDENDCSIVDEGYGWLLAHTAPMFRSTSECAANPNDNCCQSCGESAAHAGCPALGTDSECAKGTNLASADDDVSLRCYHQKQRFGFDLLYPLQRYIDGLTSTEVTRRSDQAMVPNPIYEARNGATPRSSEQVLLLGIVGVPWQDVANAASLTKPGLKLMSEDGPLPSERWDVIYGNPDASPPVPPRDPFMFESPEDRTTLGIALANPIVPTESLVASDSTDPQANHVNGHETINLGNKDLQYACTFALPTPITCDQAAFTANQGCDCFMADDVFNRSVCQPPAGGVAGITQYFGKGYPGLRELGVLKGIGGHGIVASSCPKTADLQSDSYGYRPAMDALAGRVAKQIGRSCLNRDAKADASGRTACSIITASSSPSCTCSVAQGLSQPPPDAVAPVLKQLADVGYCGPGMSCDSLCLCALGQLDGANLTACQTADVAPDVPGFCYLDAAKGEVHAGSAALAQACVGAAPRRIRFTGGAPAPSSLSLLYCPP
;
A
#
# COMPACT_ATOMS: atom_id res chain seq x y z
N MET A 1 -44.72 11.57 -14.13
CA MET A 1 -43.84 12.73 -13.99
C MET A 1 -42.46 12.16 -14.11
N THR A 2 -41.80 12.58 -15.11
CA THR A 2 -40.71 11.93 -15.83
C THR A 2 -39.38 11.96 -15.04
N GLY A 3 -38.87 10.76 -14.69
CA GLY A 3 -37.53 10.60 -14.16
C GLY A 3 -36.58 10.23 -15.28
N ASN A 4 -35.55 11.05 -15.47
CA ASN A 4 -34.45 10.80 -16.39
C ASN A 4 -33.49 9.76 -15.77
N LYS A 5 -33.55 8.56 -16.29
CA LYS A 5 -32.46 7.58 -16.12
C LYS A 5 -31.41 7.89 -17.20
N ARG A 6 -30.22 8.32 -16.79
CA ARG A 6 -29.04 8.31 -17.66
C ARG A 6 -28.58 6.86 -17.80
N VAL A 7 -28.85 6.30 -18.94
CA VAL A 7 -28.28 5.03 -19.39
C VAL A 7 -26.95 5.40 -20.05
N CYS A 8 -25.82 5.03 -19.46
CA CYS A 8 -24.55 4.93 -20.15
C CYS A 8 -24.65 3.79 -21.15
N GLY A 9 -24.90 4.12 -22.43
CA GLY A 9 -24.83 3.16 -23.49
C GLY A 9 -23.37 2.86 -23.82
N LEU A 10 -22.92 1.63 -23.55
CA LEU A 10 -21.74 1.06 -24.19
C LEU A 10 -22.08 0.91 -25.68
N THR A 11 -21.58 1.80 -26.53
CA THR A 11 -21.69 1.66 -27.97
C THR A 11 -20.65 0.63 -28.43
N LEU A 12 -21.13 -0.54 -28.82
CA LEU A 12 -20.33 -1.58 -29.45
C LEU A 12 -19.84 -1.06 -30.81
N PHE A 13 -18.57 -0.72 -30.93
CA PHE A 13 -17.95 -0.37 -32.20
C PHE A 13 -17.54 -1.64 -32.93
N ALA A 14 -18.22 -1.91 -34.01
CA ALA A 14 -17.79 -2.92 -34.98
C ALA A 14 -16.85 -2.25 -35.99
N LEU A 15 -15.55 -2.43 -35.83
CA LEU A 15 -14.56 -2.02 -36.84
C LEU A 15 -14.49 -3.10 -37.94
N VAL A 16 -14.94 -2.80 -39.13
CA VAL A 16 -14.76 -3.65 -40.30
C VAL A 16 -13.42 -3.29 -40.95
N LEU A 17 -12.39 -4.13 -40.69
CA LEU A 17 -11.13 -4.07 -41.42
C LEU A 17 -11.32 -4.76 -42.81
N ALA A 18 -11.32 -4.00 -43.87
CA ALA A 18 -11.19 -4.52 -45.23
C ALA A 18 -9.71 -4.83 -45.52
N VAL A 19 -9.36 -6.11 -45.53
CA VAL A 19 -8.03 -6.59 -45.98
C VAL A 19 -8.02 -6.63 -47.49
N ALA A 20 -7.21 -5.77 -48.15
CA ALA A 20 -6.86 -5.89 -49.57
C ALA A 20 -5.71 -6.91 -49.71
N CYS A 21 -6.00 -8.08 -50.29
CA CYS A 21 -5.00 -9.06 -50.72
C CYS A 21 -4.29 -8.56 -51.97
N GLY A 22 -3.01 -8.23 -51.88
CA GLY A 22 -2.10 -8.06 -53.01
C GLY A 22 -1.17 -9.27 -53.11
N ASN A 23 -1.38 -10.06 -54.13
CA ASN A 23 -0.61 -11.23 -54.49
C ASN A 23 0.63 -10.78 -55.28
N THR A 24 1.86 -11.14 -54.89
CA THR A 24 3.01 -11.27 -55.83
C THR A 24 3.90 -12.43 -55.45
N ASN A 25 3.89 -13.40 -56.34
CA ASN A 25 4.85 -14.51 -56.44
C ASN A 25 6.28 -14.05 -56.70
N SER A 26 7.29 -14.69 -56.11
CA SER A 26 8.45 -15.19 -56.89
C SER A 26 9.38 -16.13 -56.09
N ASN A 27 9.35 -17.35 -56.50
CA ASN A 27 10.43 -18.33 -56.73
C ASN A 27 11.62 -18.56 -55.76
N HIS A 28 11.67 -19.79 -55.28
CA HIS A 28 12.81 -20.58 -54.89
C HIS A 28 13.86 -20.81 -56.04
N PRO A 29 15.10 -21.30 -55.75
CA PRO A 29 15.43 -22.64 -55.28
C PRO A 29 16.69 -22.69 -54.37
N GLY A 30 16.99 -23.70 -53.64
CA GLY A 30 17.15 -25.12 -53.71
C GLY A 30 18.06 -25.65 -52.61
N ALA A 31 17.68 -26.72 -52.10
CA ALA A 31 18.31 -27.94 -51.61
C ALA A 31 19.79 -28.08 -51.20
N ALA A 32 20.00 -28.72 -50.04
CA ALA A 32 20.70 -30.04 -49.95
C ALA A 32 20.84 -30.47 -48.46
N GLN A 33 20.39 -31.55 -48.22
CA GLN A 33 20.53 -32.83 -47.52
C GLN A 33 21.85 -33.13 -46.81
N GLY A 34 21.69 -33.88 -45.63
CA GLY A 34 22.60 -34.90 -45.07
C GLY A 34 23.11 -34.53 -43.70
N GLY A 35 23.09 -35.36 -42.68
CA GLY A 35 22.83 -36.73 -42.52
C GLY A 35 23.15 -37.16 -41.08
N ALA A 36 22.54 -38.21 -40.65
CA ALA A 36 22.53 -38.82 -39.34
C ALA A 36 23.93 -39.31 -38.81
N GLY A 37 24.02 -39.39 -37.48
CA GLY A 37 25.07 -40.14 -36.78
C GLY A 37 24.83 -40.31 -35.32
N ALA A 38 24.31 -41.44 -34.90
CA ALA A 38 24.17 -41.88 -33.54
C ALA A 38 25.52 -42.35 -32.97
N GLY A 39 25.74 -42.21 -31.69
CA GLY A 39 26.86 -42.77 -30.97
C GLY A 39 26.66 -42.82 -29.47
N THR A 40 26.34 -43.99 -29.01
CA THR A 40 26.22 -44.42 -27.61
C THR A 40 27.59 -44.61 -26.97
N GLY A 41 27.68 -44.47 -25.59
CA GLY A 41 28.79 -44.95 -24.81
C GLY A 41 28.89 -44.35 -23.41
N ALA A 42 28.56 -44.96 -22.53
CA ALA A 42 28.53 -45.47 -21.19
C ALA A 42 29.84 -45.26 -20.38
N ALA A 43 29.57 -44.85 -19.14
CA ALA A 43 30.10 -45.28 -17.83
C ALA A 43 31.62 -45.29 -17.52
N THR A 44 32.00 -44.74 -16.42
CA THR A 44 32.44 -45.35 -15.17
C THR A 44 33.34 -44.42 -14.35
N SER A 45 32.88 -44.15 -13.11
CA SER A 45 33.48 -44.48 -11.80
C SER A 45 34.87 -44.03 -11.38
N GLY A 46 34.90 -43.50 -10.19
CA GLY A 46 35.99 -43.59 -9.20
C GLY A 46 36.85 -42.37 -9.09
N GLY A 47 37.16 -41.84 -7.96
CA GLY A 47 37.29 -42.32 -6.66
C GLY A 47 37.93 -41.26 -5.77
N ALA A 48 37.74 -41.39 -4.55
CA ALA A 48 38.14 -40.70 -3.34
C ALA A 48 39.63 -40.31 -3.18
N GLY A 49 39.87 -39.36 -2.26
CA GLY A 49 41.14 -39.15 -1.56
C GLY A 49 41.21 -37.71 -1.06
N SER A 50 40.81 -37.34 0.11
CA SER A 50 41.25 -37.36 1.50
C SER A 50 42.58 -36.66 1.78
N SER A 51 42.47 -35.80 2.85
CA SER A 51 43.55 -35.33 3.73
C SER A 51 44.42 -34.19 3.22
N GLY A 52 44.77 -33.21 4.01
CA GLY A 52 44.86 -33.09 5.44
C GLY A 52 45.36 -31.72 5.88
N SER A 53 45.19 -31.49 7.09
CA SER A 53 45.57 -30.49 8.06
C SER A 53 46.97 -29.92 7.96
N ALA A 54 47.08 -28.69 8.52
CA ALA A 54 48.00 -28.09 9.48
C ALA A 54 48.12 -26.62 9.17
N GLY A 55 47.87 -25.67 10.03
CA GLY A 55 48.16 -25.54 11.44
C GLY A 55 49.37 -24.60 11.64
N ILE A 56 49.23 -23.73 12.64
CA ILE A 56 50.24 -22.90 13.31
C ILE A 56 50.16 -21.42 12.93
N ALA A 57 49.54 -20.55 13.81
CA ALA A 57 49.95 -19.98 15.09
C ALA A 57 51.02 -18.85 15.03
N GLY A 58 50.60 -17.77 15.61
CA GLY A 58 51.55 -16.97 16.47
C GLY A 58 51.82 -15.58 16.03
N SER A 59 51.37 -14.71 16.76
CA SER A 59 51.79 -13.90 17.90
C SER A 59 52.06 -12.41 17.54
N ASP A 60 51.34 -11.60 18.24
CA ASP A 60 51.77 -10.60 19.25
C ASP A 60 52.35 -9.28 18.83
N ALA A 61 51.68 -8.29 19.37
CA ALA A 61 52.16 -7.18 20.21
C ALA A 61 52.62 -5.91 19.50
N SER A 62 52.11 -4.83 19.83
CA SER A 62 52.20 -3.89 20.89
C SER A 62 52.16 -2.42 20.41
N ALA A 63 51.30 -1.69 21.07
CA ALA A 63 51.37 -0.37 21.66
C ALA A 63 52.35 0.67 21.07
N GLY A 64 51.82 1.89 20.94
CA GLY A 64 52.60 3.09 20.82
C GLY A 64 51.73 4.32 20.96
N SER A 65 51.65 4.83 22.14
CA SER A 65 51.13 6.16 22.53
C SER A 65 52.12 7.28 22.26
N SER A 66 51.64 8.48 21.93
CA SER A 66 52.19 9.77 22.33
C SER A 66 51.34 10.90 21.77
N THR A 67 50.60 11.62 22.60
CA THR A 67 50.89 12.88 23.29
C THR A 67 51.06 14.12 22.46
N ALA A 68 50.10 15.01 22.67
CA ALA A 68 50.15 16.44 23.02
C ALA A 68 50.78 17.46 22.05
N GLY A 69 50.04 18.54 21.92
CA GLY A 69 50.52 19.79 21.41
C GLY A 69 49.46 20.88 21.44
N SER A 70 49.34 21.49 22.57
CA SER A 70 48.58 22.73 22.82
C SER A 70 49.35 23.94 22.31
N VAL A 71 48.65 24.94 21.77
CA VAL A 71 49.02 26.36 22.04
C VAL A 71 47.75 27.22 22.00
N ALA A 72 47.70 28.08 22.97
CA ALA A 72 46.68 29.00 23.37
C ALA A 72 46.85 30.41 22.78
N ALA A 73 45.88 31.20 23.06
CA ALA A 73 45.79 32.63 23.42
C ALA A 73 44.93 33.41 22.44
N GLY A 74 44.05 34.20 22.80
CA GLY A 74 43.59 35.00 23.93
C GLY A 74 42.77 36.13 23.35
N GLY A 75 41.79 36.70 23.96
CA GLY A 75 41.60 37.42 25.11
C GLY A 75 40.35 38.26 25.01
N ASP A 76 39.78 38.53 26.15
CA ASP A 76 39.07 39.71 26.70
C ASP A 76 37.65 40.00 26.14
N GLY A 77 36.62 40.14 26.92
CA GLY A 77 36.41 40.34 28.33
C GLY A 77 35.06 41.06 28.48
N ASN A 78 34.16 40.72 29.32
CA ASN A 78 33.72 41.46 30.46
C ASN A 78 32.41 40.97 31.08
N ALA A 79 32.35 40.99 32.33
CA ALA A 79 31.59 40.54 33.42
C ALA A 79 30.09 40.94 33.45
N GLY A 80 29.32 40.12 34.17
CA GLY A 80 28.01 40.42 34.73
C GLY A 80 27.48 39.27 35.59
N THR A 81 27.72 39.36 36.88
CA THR A 81 27.30 38.62 38.06
C THR A 81 25.89 37.97 38.03
N ALA A 82 25.76 36.73 38.37
CA ALA A 82 25.54 36.00 39.61
C ALA A 82 24.08 35.67 39.90
N ALA A 83 23.77 34.38 40.07
CA ALA A 83 23.33 33.72 41.28
C ALA A 83 22.95 32.26 41.02
N GLY A 84 23.32 31.40 41.96
CA GLY A 84 23.31 29.96 41.82
C GLY A 84 21.92 29.30 41.87
N GLY A 85 21.91 28.04 41.43
CA GLY A 85 20.79 27.13 41.55
C GLY A 85 21.18 25.76 41.01
N GLU A 86 21.05 24.82 41.81
CA GLU A 86 21.44 23.42 41.85
C GLU A 86 21.37 22.61 40.53
N ALA A 87 22.35 21.70 40.39
CA ALA A 87 22.44 20.69 39.37
C ALA A 87 21.28 19.68 39.47
N GLY A 88 20.38 19.71 38.53
CA GLY A 88 19.40 18.69 38.24
C GLY A 88 19.79 17.92 36.98
N ASN A 89 19.88 16.63 37.13
CA ASN A 89 20.20 15.62 36.12
C ASN A 89 19.33 15.82 34.85
N ALA A 90 19.95 16.08 33.73
CA ALA A 90 19.29 16.17 32.44
C ALA A 90 19.01 14.76 31.93
N GLY A 91 17.78 14.31 32.05
CA GLY A 91 17.21 13.26 31.20
C GLY A 91 16.82 13.89 29.87
N ASP A 92 17.39 13.38 28.80
CA ASP A 92 17.07 13.74 27.41
C ASP A 92 15.68 13.25 27.08
N GLY A 93 14.67 14.09 27.22
CA GLY A 93 13.29 13.86 26.80
C GLY A 93 12.95 14.82 25.69
N GLY A 94 12.90 14.31 24.47
CA GLY A 94 12.44 15.07 23.31
C GLY A 94 10.98 15.53 23.44
N ASP A 95 10.76 16.76 23.84
CA ASP A 95 9.47 17.44 23.78
C ASP A 95 9.14 17.83 22.33
N GLY A 96 8.52 16.89 21.60
CA GLY A 96 7.63 17.26 20.51
C GLY A 96 6.35 17.90 21.12
N PRO A 97 5.59 18.72 20.38
CA PRO A 97 4.34 19.27 20.88
C PRO A 97 3.46 18.12 21.37
N VAL A 98 3.12 18.13 22.66
CA VAL A 98 2.17 17.19 23.26
C VAL A 98 0.85 17.41 22.54
N THR A 99 0.50 16.49 21.65
CA THR A 99 -0.84 16.46 21.05
C THR A 99 -1.82 16.31 22.21
N PRO A 100 -2.83 17.18 22.36
CA PRO A 100 -3.85 17.00 23.38
C PRO A 100 -4.39 15.56 23.27
N PRO A 101 -4.70 14.89 24.40
CA PRO A 101 -5.26 13.54 24.35
C PRO A 101 -6.49 13.56 23.44
N GLU A 102 -6.58 12.57 22.55
CA GLU A 102 -7.70 12.45 21.61
C GLU A 102 -9.01 12.57 22.38
N GLN A 103 -9.80 13.58 22.05
CA GLN A 103 -11.09 13.82 22.70
C GLN A 103 -12.12 12.78 22.30
N VAL A 104 -11.86 12.05 21.20
CA VAL A 104 -12.75 11.06 20.60
C VAL A 104 -12.00 9.75 20.43
N GLU A 105 -12.55 8.66 20.94
CA GLU A 105 -12.04 7.30 20.78
C GLU A 105 -13.13 6.38 20.23
N LEU A 106 -12.77 5.52 19.26
CA LEU A 106 -13.64 4.44 18.80
C LEU A 106 -13.75 3.37 19.89
N VAL A 107 -14.96 3.05 20.34
CA VAL A 107 -15.21 2.03 21.36
C VAL A 107 -16.09 0.92 20.80
N ARG A 108 -15.71 -0.33 21.11
CA ARG A 108 -16.43 -1.53 20.66
C ARG A 108 -16.66 -2.48 21.83
N ASP A 109 -17.79 -3.17 21.81
CA ASP A 109 -18.02 -4.25 22.79
C ASP A 109 -17.09 -5.45 22.53
N LYS A 110 -16.87 -5.77 21.25
CA LYS A 110 -15.93 -6.80 20.81
C LYS A 110 -14.94 -6.20 19.83
N VAL A 111 -13.68 -6.19 20.22
CA VAL A 111 -12.56 -5.73 19.39
C VAL A 111 -12.11 -6.86 18.47
N PRO A 112 -11.98 -6.64 17.15
CA PRO A 112 -11.39 -7.63 16.25
C PRO A 112 -10.01 -8.05 16.74
N ASN A 113 -9.75 -9.35 16.75
CA ASN A 113 -8.44 -9.92 17.14
C ASN A 113 -7.87 -10.81 16.04
N LYS A 114 -8.43 -10.73 14.83
CA LYS A 114 -8.01 -11.42 13.62
C LYS A 114 -7.59 -10.42 12.56
N LEU A 115 -6.55 -10.74 11.81
CA LEU A 115 -6.05 -9.94 10.71
C LEU A 115 -5.86 -10.81 9.47
N ASP A 116 -6.43 -10.39 8.35
CA ASP A 116 -6.09 -10.91 7.02
C ASP A 116 -5.14 -9.91 6.37
N LEU A 117 -3.87 -10.28 6.24
CA LEU A 117 -2.80 -9.45 5.68
C LEU A 117 -2.43 -9.98 4.30
N LEU A 118 -2.85 -9.30 3.25
CA LEU A 118 -2.47 -9.59 1.87
C LEU A 118 -1.35 -8.65 1.44
N MET A 119 -0.27 -9.19 0.94
CA MET A 119 0.81 -8.44 0.31
C MET A 119 0.76 -8.65 -1.19
N MET A 120 0.50 -7.60 -1.95
CA MET A 120 0.66 -7.56 -3.40
C MET A 120 2.04 -7.00 -3.69
N ILE A 121 2.88 -7.80 -4.30
CA ILE A 121 4.30 -7.50 -4.54
C ILE A 121 4.51 -7.42 -6.04
N ASP A 122 4.99 -6.30 -6.48
CA ASP A 122 5.51 -6.16 -7.82
C ASP A 122 6.73 -7.07 -7.99
N ASN A 123 6.75 -7.83 -9.08
CA ASN A 123 7.80 -8.79 -9.40
C ASN A 123 8.47 -8.50 -10.75
N SER A 124 8.50 -7.23 -11.15
CA SER A 124 9.33 -6.72 -12.23
C SER A 124 10.82 -6.79 -11.89
N ILE A 125 11.67 -6.65 -12.91
CA ILE A 125 13.12 -6.91 -12.80
C ILE A 125 13.86 -5.96 -11.85
N SER A 126 13.27 -4.83 -11.47
CA SER A 126 13.89 -3.82 -10.60
C SER A 126 13.54 -3.98 -9.11
N MET A 127 12.80 -5.02 -8.72
CA MET A 127 12.12 -5.06 -7.44
C MET A 127 12.85 -5.77 -6.30
N ALA A 128 13.93 -6.54 -6.56
CA ALA A 128 14.55 -7.36 -5.51
C ALA A 128 15.06 -6.52 -4.31
N ASP A 129 15.65 -5.35 -4.54
CA ASP A 129 16.10 -4.46 -3.47
C ASP A 129 14.94 -4.01 -2.56
N LYS A 130 13.78 -3.71 -3.14
CA LYS A 130 12.56 -3.27 -2.44
C LYS A 130 11.85 -4.45 -1.75
N GLN A 131 11.86 -5.62 -2.38
CA GLN A 131 11.34 -6.87 -1.78
C GLN A 131 12.14 -7.24 -0.52
N HIS A 132 13.46 -7.11 -0.55
CA HIS A 132 14.31 -7.32 0.62
C HIS A 132 14.02 -6.31 1.74
N LEU A 133 13.89 -5.02 1.42
CA LEU A 133 13.53 -3.99 2.40
C LEU A 133 12.14 -4.24 3.01
N LEU A 134 11.18 -4.77 2.24
CA LEU A 134 9.87 -5.14 2.77
C LEU A 134 9.97 -6.37 3.67
N ALA A 135 10.71 -7.40 3.25
CA ALA A 135 10.91 -8.61 4.04
C ALA A 135 11.52 -8.29 5.43
N ASP A 136 12.53 -7.41 5.47
CA ASP A 136 13.13 -6.94 6.71
C ASP A 136 12.16 -6.12 7.57
N ALA A 137 11.26 -5.35 6.94
CA ALA A 137 10.25 -4.58 7.66
C ALA A 137 9.12 -5.45 8.23
N MET A 138 8.94 -6.70 7.75
CA MET A 138 7.93 -7.62 8.28
C MET A 138 8.18 -7.99 9.74
N GLU A 139 9.44 -8.12 10.17
CA GLU A 139 9.76 -8.34 11.58
C GLU A 139 9.17 -7.23 12.45
N HIS A 140 9.33 -5.97 12.01
CA HIS A 140 8.83 -4.81 12.74
C HIS A 140 7.30 -4.79 12.83
N LEU A 141 6.59 -5.05 11.71
CA LEU A 141 5.13 -5.12 11.69
C LEU A 141 4.61 -6.26 12.57
N VAL A 142 5.07 -7.48 12.34
CA VAL A 142 4.59 -8.67 13.06
C VAL A 142 4.86 -8.52 14.55
N SER A 143 6.09 -8.11 14.93
CA SER A 143 6.42 -7.87 16.35
C SER A 143 5.44 -6.90 16.99
N ARG A 144 5.10 -5.79 16.35
CA ARG A 144 4.15 -4.81 16.87
C ARG A 144 2.72 -5.35 16.95
N LEU A 145 2.29 -6.18 15.98
CA LEU A 145 0.94 -6.78 15.98
C LEU A 145 0.76 -7.84 17.07
N VAL A 146 1.81 -8.62 17.37
CA VAL A 146 1.74 -9.70 18.38
C VAL A 146 2.25 -9.29 19.77
N GLN A 147 3.06 -8.24 19.85
CA GLN A 147 3.58 -7.61 21.05
C GLN A 147 3.46 -6.09 20.95
N PRO A 148 2.23 -5.53 21.05
CA PRO A 148 1.98 -4.10 20.88
C PRO A 148 2.86 -3.23 21.79
N ARG A 149 3.09 -1.99 21.40
CA ARG A 149 3.79 -1.00 22.24
C ARG A 149 3.01 -0.75 23.51
N CYS A 150 3.72 -0.57 24.61
CA CYS A 150 3.13 -0.11 25.85
C CYS A 150 2.96 1.41 25.81
N VAL A 151 1.76 1.89 26.10
CA VAL A 151 1.42 3.31 26.16
C VAL A 151 1.03 3.70 27.60
N ASP A 152 1.30 4.92 27.97
CA ASP A 152 0.89 5.49 29.25
C ASP A 152 -0.62 5.86 29.26
N VAL A 153 -1.07 6.48 30.33
CA VAL A 153 -2.47 6.90 30.51
C VAL A 153 -2.92 8.00 29.52
N LEU A 154 -1.99 8.64 28.82
CA LEU A 154 -2.24 9.64 27.80
C LEU A 154 -2.14 9.04 26.39
N GLY A 155 -1.86 7.73 26.26
CA GLY A 155 -1.67 7.06 24.98
C GLY A 155 -0.27 7.27 24.37
N ILE A 156 0.66 7.86 25.12
CA ILE A 156 2.04 8.10 24.66
C ILE A 156 2.85 6.82 24.83
N ALA A 157 3.60 6.44 23.77
CA ALA A 157 4.45 5.26 23.80
C ALA A 157 5.55 5.39 24.87
N THR A 158 5.71 4.36 25.70
CA THR A 158 6.72 4.31 26.77
C THR A 158 8.08 3.80 26.31
N GLY A 159 8.24 3.46 25.02
CA GLY A 159 9.44 2.84 24.49
C GLY A 159 9.58 1.35 24.82
N VAL A 160 8.57 0.72 25.46
CA VAL A 160 8.56 -0.69 25.84
C VAL A 160 7.46 -1.42 25.04
N GLN A 161 7.73 -2.62 24.59
CA GLN A 161 6.73 -3.52 24.02
C GLN A 161 6.10 -4.40 25.12
N ALA A 162 4.84 -4.78 24.90
CA ALA A 162 4.18 -5.75 25.78
C ALA A 162 4.89 -7.11 25.73
N THR A 163 4.86 -7.83 26.84
CA THR A 163 5.32 -9.22 26.86
C THR A 163 4.42 -10.11 25.98
N PRO A 164 4.87 -11.31 25.59
CA PRO A 164 3.97 -12.30 25.02
C PRO A 164 2.74 -12.50 25.91
N GLY A 165 1.54 -12.27 25.37
CA GLY A 165 0.30 -12.24 26.14
C GLY A 165 -0.22 -10.85 26.50
N GLY A 166 0.47 -9.78 26.09
CA GLY A 166 -0.05 -8.42 26.15
C GLY A 166 0.12 -7.72 27.50
N VAL A 167 1.10 -8.11 28.32
CA VAL A 167 1.34 -7.48 29.63
C VAL A 167 2.40 -6.38 29.52
N CYS A 168 2.03 -5.18 29.98
CA CYS A 168 2.90 -4.01 30.06
C CYS A 168 3.37 -3.74 31.50
N PRO A 169 4.45 -2.96 31.69
CA PRO A 169 4.87 -2.48 33.03
C PRO A 169 3.76 -1.70 33.72
N ALA A 170 3.84 -1.66 35.08
CA ALA A 170 2.89 -0.94 35.90
C ALA A 170 2.79 0.54 35.45
N GLY A 171 1.58 1.05 35.32
CA GLY A 171 1.32 2.41 34.84
C GLY A 171 1.22 2.56 33.32
N SER A 172 1.39 1.48 32.58
CA SER A 172 1.22 1.45 31.13
C SER A 172 0.37 0.24 30.70
N GLN A 173 -0.10 0.27 29.45
CA GLN A 173 -0.92 -0.78 28.85
C GLN A 173 -0.62 -0.92 27.34
N PRO A 174 -0.95 -2.05 26.71
CA PRO A 174 -0.75 -2.18 25.28
C PRO A 174 -1.59 -1.16 24.52
N GLU A 175 -1.04 -0.63 23.43
CA GLU A 175 -1.76 0.29 22.54
C GLU A 175 -3.02 -0.34 21.93
N PHE A 176 -3.02 -1.67 21.74
CA PHE A 176 -4.16 -2.52 21.39
C PHE A 176 -3.95 -3.94 21.90
N LEU A 177 -4.99 -4.78 21.85
CA LEU A 177 -4.85 -6.19 22.21
C LEU A 177 -4.04 -6.95 21.14
N PRO A 178 -3.08 -7.81 21.54
CA PRO A 178 -2.33 -8.63 20.59
C PRO A 178 -3.23 -9.44 19.64
N PHE A 179 -2.88 -9.45 18.37
CA PHE A 179 -3.54 -10.35 17.43
C PHE A 179 -3.17 -11.81 17.74
N ASN A 180 -4.19 -12.66 17.82
CA ASN A 180 -4.02 -14.07 18.12
C ASN A 180 -4.26 -14.97 16.91
N ASP A 181 -4.64 -14.40 15.78
CA ASP A 181 -4.96 -15.12 14.56
C ASP A 181 -4.71 -14.18 13.36
N ILE A 182 -3.61 -14.43 12.63
CA ILE A 182 -3.22 -13.65 11.45
C ILE A 182 -3.09 -14.60 10.27
N HIS A 183 -3.80 -14.32 9.17
CA HIS A 183 -3.52 -14.88 7.87
C HIS A 183 -2.58 -13.96 7.12
N ALA A 184 -1.45 -14.45 6.63
CA ALA A 184 -0.50 -13.69 5.83
C ALA A 184 -0.29 -14.37 4.47
N GLY A 185 -0.69 -13.69 3.40
CA GLY A 185 -0.59 -14.19 2.02
C GLY A 185 0.11 -13.19 1.12
N VAL A 186 0.77 -13.70 0.07
CA VAL A 186 1.46 -12.91 -0.94
C VAL A 186 0.93 -13.28 -2.32
N ILE A 187 0.68 -12.27 -3.15
CA ILE A 187 0.39 -12.36 -4.59
C ILE A 187 1.33 -11.41 -5.33
N THR A 188 1.45 -11.54 -6.64
CA THR A 188 2.26 -10.64 -7.47
C THR A 188 1.42 -9.80 -8.42
N SER A 189 2.07 -8.82 -9.08
CA SER A 189 1.49 -7.97 -10.12
C SER A 189 1.31 -8.68 -11.47
N SER A 190 1.86 -9.89 -11.65
CA SER A 190 1.84 -10.61 -12.92
C SER A 190 0.49 -11.26 -13.22
N LEU A 191 -0.20 -10.74 -14.25
CA LEU A 191 -1.49 -11.24 -14.73
C LEU A 191 -1.45 -11.68 -16.20
N GLY A 192 -0.26 -11.99 -16.73
CA GLY A 192 -0.06 -12.50 -18.09
C GLY A 192 -0.08 -11.42 -19.18
N ALA A 193 -0.15 -11.87 -20.43
CA ALA A 193 -0.08 -11.02 -21.60
C ALA A 193 -1.48 -10.64 -22.15
N HIS A 194 -2.53 -10.68 -21.33
CA HIS A 194 -3.90 -10.26 -21.66
C HIS A 194 -4.45 -10.90 -22.97
N GLY A 195 -4.05 -12.13 -23.24
CA GLY A 195 -4.43 -12.90 -24.44
C GLY A 195 -3.52 -12.72 -25.64
N ALA A 196 -2.55 -11.80 -25.63
CA ALA A 196 -1.52 -11.74 -26.66
C ALA A 196 -0.64 -13.00 -26.67
N SER A 197 -0.08 -13.35 -27.81
CA SER A 197 0.86 -14.45 -27.89
C SER A 197 2.17 -14.10 -27.21
N THR A 198 2.72 -15.02 -26.44
CA THR A 198 3.93 -14.89 -25.62
C THR A 198 5.24 -14.68 -26.40
N ASN A 199 5.19 -14.33 -27.67
CA ASN A 199 6.37 -14.07 -28.51
C ASN A 199 6.90 -12.63 -28.41
N GLY A 200 6.60 -11.92 -27.36
CA GLY A 200 7.04 -10.54 -27.13
C GLY A 200 7.46 -10.32 -25.69
N ASP A 201 8.13 -9.27 -25.48
CA ASP A 201 8.89 -8.85 -24.30
C ASP A 201 8.07 -8.63 -23.01
N VAL A 202 6.77 -8.89 -23.00
CA VAL A 202 5.86 -8.59 -21.89
C VAL A 202 5.78 -9.70 -20.84
N CYS A 203 5.69 -10.97 -21.28
CA CYS A 203 5.80 -12.14 -20.41
C CYS A 203 6.71 -13.15 -21.12
N VAL A 204 7.89 -13.36 -20.59
CA VAL A 204 8.92 -14.19 -21.22
C VAL A 204 8.52 -15.68 -21.24
N ALA A 205 7.78 -16.11 -20.24
CA ALA A 205 7.23 -17.46 -20.15
C ALA A 205 5.80 -17.45 -19.61
N VAL A 206 5.01 -18.48 -19.99
CA VAL A 206 3.66 -18.70 -19.41
C VAL A 206 3.72 -18.93 -17.90
N THR A 207 4.86 -19.38 -17.39
CA THR A 207 5.10 -19.61 -15.96
C THR A 207 5.28 -18.31 -15.16
N ASP A 208 5.40 -17.18 -15.84
CA ASP A 208 5.58 -15.87 -15.19
C ASP A 208 4.25 -15.22 -14.83
N ASP A 209 3.12 -15.77 -15.31
CA ASP A 209 1.77 -15.37 -14.92
C ASP A 209 1.33 -16.11 -13.66
N ASP A 210 1.22 -15.41 -12.55
CA ASP A 210 0.76 -15.94 -11.27
C ASP A 210 -0.78 -15.96 -11.13
N HIS A 211 -1.51 -15.42 -12.12
CA HIS A 211 -2.99 -15.43 -12.20
C HIS A 211 -3.69 -14.88 -10.94
N ALA A 212 -3.09 -13.94 -10.23
CA ALA A 212 -3.57 -13.44 -8.93
C ALA A 212 -3.73 -14.54 -7.87
N GLN A 213 -2.98 -15.64 -7.95
CA GLN A 213 -2.99 -16.70 -6.95
C GLN A 213 -1.93 -16.44 -5.86
N LEU A 214 -2.16 -17.01 -4.68
CA LEU A 214 -1.20 -16.95 -3.58
C LEU A 214 0.10 -17.68 -3.93
N LEU A 215 1.24 -17.04 -3.70
CA LEU A 215 2.56 -17.57 -4.03
C LEU A 215 2.85 -18.92 -3.38
N GLY A 216 2.37 -19.17 -2.16
CA GLY A 216 2.50 -20.45 -1.49
C GLY A 216 1.80 -21.61 -2.22
N VAL A 217 0.96 -21.34 -3.23
CA VAL A 217 0.37 -22.35 -4.13
C VAL A 217 1.18 -22.46 -5.41
N VAL A 218 1.49 -21.32 -6.05
CA VAL A 218 2.12 -21.33 -7.39
C VAL A 218 3.64 -21.46 -7.36
N ARG A 219 4.29 -21.20 -6.23
CA ARG A 219 5.73 -21.40 -6.04
C ARG A 219 6.00 -22.61 -5.15
N ALA A 220 6.67 -23.65 -5.69
CA ALA A 220 6.95 -24.87 -4.94
C ALA A 220 7.92 -24.62 -3.77
N GLY A 221 7.66 -25.25 -2.64
CA GLY A 221 8.58 -25.27 -1.49
C GLY A 221 8.43 -24.08 -0.54
N LEU A 222 7.50 -23.14 -0.79
CA LEU A 222 7.20 -22.07 0.14
C LEU A 222 6.41 -22.59 1.35
N PRO A 223 6.68 -22.04 2.55
CA PRO A 223 5.91 -22.35 3.73
C PRO A 223 4.47 -21.87 3.58
N ASN A 224 3.51 -22.73 3.87
CA ASN A 224 2.09 -22.35 3.85
C ASN A 224 1.29 -23.26 4.79
N TRP A 225 0.15 -22.75 5.26
CA TRP A 225 -0.73 -23.49 6.14
C TRP A 225 -1.66 -24.41 5.34
N ASN A 226 -1.67 -25.68 5.65
CA ASN A 226 -2.59 -26.67 5.08
C ASN A 226 -2.67 -26.67 3.53
N ASN A 227 -1.60 -26.34 2.84
CA ASN A 227 -1.54 -26.18 1.39
C ASN A 227 -2.53 -25.12 0.84
N GLN A 228 -2.88 -24.11 1.63
CA GLN A 228 -3.80 -23.02 1.24
C GLN A 228 -3.08 -21.81 0.64
N GLY A 229 -1.75 -21.82 0.61
CA GLY A 229 -0.95 -20.77 -0.02
C GLY A 229 -0.61 -19.57 0.87
N PHE A 230 -1.11 -19.53 2.11
CA PHE A 230 -0.82 -18.48 3.08
C PHE A 230 -0.33 -19.05 4.41
N LEU A 231 0.28 -18.21 5.23
CA LEU A 231 0.74 -18.53 6.58
C LEU A 231 -0.31 -18.16 7.61
N VAL A 232 -0.35 -18.89 8.73
CA VAL A 232 -1.27 -18.62 9.83
C VAL A 232 -0.51 -18.49 11.14
N TRP A 233 -0.66 -17.34 11.81
CA TRP A 233 -0.25 -17.10 13.18
C TRP A 233 -1.29 -17.68 14.14
N ASP A 234 -0.91 -18.62 14.99
CA ASP A 234 -1.80 -19.29 15.96
C ASP A 234 -1.03 -19.58 17.26
N PRO A 235 -0.75 -18.53 18.09
CA PRO A 235 0.07 -18.66 19.29
C PRO A 235 -0.55 -19.60 20.35
N LYS A 236 -1.87 -19.82 20.26
CA LYS A 236 -2.60 -20.70 21.19
C LYS A 236 -2.79 -22.11 20.63
N GLN A 237 -2.36 -22.38 19.42
CA GLN A 237 -2.49 -23.66 18.71
C GLN A 237 -3.94 -24.20 18.73
N MET A 238 -4.91 -23.32 18.46
CA MET A 238 -6.32 -23.65 18.51
C MET A 238 -6.91 -24.08 17.18
N LEU A 239 -6.18 -23.90 16.09
CA LEU A 239 -6.63 -24.25 14.75
C LEU A 239 -6.34 -25.72 14.43
N THR A 240 -7.01 -26.25 13.40
CA THR A 240 -6.81 -27.61 12.90
C THR A 240 -6.66 -27.60 11.38
N PRO A 241 -5.47 -27.88 10.83
CA PRO A 241 -4.20 -28.06 11.54
C PRO A 241 -3.74 -26.81 12.28
N VAL A 242 -2.87 -26.97 13.28
CA VAL A 242 -2.30 -25.85 14.04
C VAL A 242 -1.51 -24.92 13.13
N GLY A 243 -1.55 -23.61 13.43
CA GLY A 243 -0.72 -22.60 12.79
C GLY A 243 0.66 -22.46 13.44
N ILE A 244 1.37 -21.42 13.08
CA ILE A 244 2.70 -21.08 13.63
C ILE A 244 2.52 -20.35 14.97
N ALA A 245 3.17 -20.85 16.02
CA ALA A 245 3.10 -20.26 17.36
C ALA A 245 4.38 -19.48 17.76
N ASP A 246 5.48 -19.69 17.04
CA ASP A 246 6.73 -18.96 17.24
C ASP A 246 6.79 -17.71 16.38
N PRO A 247 6.92 -16.48 16.96
CA PRO A 247 6.94 -15.24 16.21
C PRO A 247 8.08 -15.18 15.18
N ALA A 248 9.28 -15.66 15.55
CA ALA A 248 10.44 -15.64 14.66
C ALA A 248 10.23 -16.55 13.42
N ALA A 249 9.63 -17.73 13.63
CA ALA A 249 9.30 -18.64 12.53
C ALA A 249 8.20 -18.04 11.62
N PHE A 250 7.22 -17.32 12.20
CA PHE A 250 6.18 -16.66 11.41
C PHE A 250 6.77 -15.54 10.55
N VAL A 251 7.60 -14.66 11.15
CA VAL A 251 8.32 -13.59 10.43
C VAL A 251 9.18 -14.16 9.32
N ALA A 252 10.00 -15.18 9.62
CA ALA A 252 10.87 -15.82 8.62
C ALA A 252 10.08 -16.41 7.45
N GLY A 253 8.93 -17.05 7.72
CA GLY A 253 8.05 -17.57 6.70
C GLY A 253 7.45 -16.49 5.81
N VAL A 254 6.99 -15.38 6.40
CA VAL A 254 6.46 -14.22 5.66
C VAL A 254 7.55 -13.59 4.80
N ALA A 255 8.74 -13.33 5.36
CA ALA A 255 9.87 -12.75 4.65
C ALA A 255 10.30 -13.63 3.46
N GLN A 256 10.36 -14.95 3.66
CA GLN A 256 10.64 -15.93 2.60
C GLN A 256 9.60 -15.85 1.47
N THR A 257 8.32 -15.69 1.80
CA THR A 257 7.26 -15.63 0.78
C THR A 257 7.29 -14.30 0.03
N VAL A 258 7.62 -13.19 0.70
CA VAL A 258 7.80 -11.87 0.06
C VAL A 258 8.93 -11.91 -0.95
N THR A 259 10.12 -12.39 -0.56
CA THR A 259 11.28 -12.47 -1.48
C THR A 259 11.11 -13.51 -2.58
N ALA A 260 10.21 -14.48 -2.41
CA ALA A 260 9.88 -15.47 -3.44
C ALA A 260 8.98 -14.91 -4.57
N ALA A 261 8.49 -13.66 -4.46
CA ALA A 261 7.91 -12.93 -5.59
C ALA A 261 8.90 -12.84 -6.73
N SER A 262 10.19 -12.68 -6.40
CA SER A 262 11.31 -12.65 -7.34
C SER A 262 11.23 -11.51 -8.37
N GLU A 263 11.99 -11.60 -9.46
CA GLU A 263 12.04 -10.61 -10.53
C GLU A 263 11.73 -11.21 -11.89
N HIS A 264 10.87 -12.23 -11.91
CA HIS A 264 10.46 -12.96 -13.10
C HIS A 264 8.97 -12.77 -13.36
N GLY A 265 8.52 -11.52 -13.34
CA GLY A 265 7.15 -11.13 -13.66
C GLY A 265 6.93 -10.81 -15.12
N CYS A 266 5.67 -10.50 -15.45
CA CYS A 266 5.32 -9.90 -16.73
C CYS A 266 5.63 -8.40 -16.69
N GLY A 267 6.19 -7.85 -17.76
CA GLY A 267 6.59 -6.44 -17.84
C GLY A 267 5.43 -5.46 -18.08
N PHE A 268 4.17 -5.89 -17.91
CA PHE A 268 3.02 -5.02 -17.69
C PHE A 268 2.41 -5.39 -16.34
N GLU A 269 2.87 -4.68 -15.33
CA GLU A 269 2.55 -4.92 -13.93
C GLU A 269 1.11 -4.48 -13.65
N SER A 270 0.28 -5.42 -13.21
CA SER A 270 -1.13 -5.17 -12.91
C SER A 270 -1.36 -5.09 -11.40
N GLN A 271 -0.72 -4.13 -10.75
CA GLN A 271 -0.70 -4.00 -9.28
C GLN A 271 -2.12 -3.90 -8.70
N LEU A 272 -2.95 -3.03 -9.27
CA LEU A 272 -4.30 -2.79 -8.81
C LEU A 272 -5.25 -3.97 -9.14
N GLU A 273 -5.17 -4.50 -10.35
CA GLU A 273 -6.03 -5.60 -10.76
C GLU A 273 -5.68 -6.91 -10.03
N ALA A 274 -4.41 -7.15 -9.67
CA ALA A 274 -3.99 -8.36 -8.97
C ALA A 274 -4.71 -8.54 -7.62
N TRP A 275 -4.66 -7.54 -6.72
CA TRP A 275 -5.37 -7.64 -5.44
C TRP A 275 -6.89 -7.55 -5.61
N TYR A 276 -7.39 -6.81 -6.62
CA TYR A 276 -8.81 -6.77 -6.91
C TYR A 276 -9.34 -8.15 -7.32
N ARG A 277 -8.68 -8.83 -8.25
CA ARG A 277 -9.03 -10.20 -8.66
C ARG A 277 -8.99 -11.17 -7.50
N PHE A 278 -7.96 -11.12 -6.68
CA PHE A 278 -7.85 -12.04 -5.55
C PHE A 278 -8.92 -11.81 -4.50
N LEU A 279 -9.18 -10.57 -4.10
CA LEU A 279 -10.04 -10.25 -2.95
C LEU A 279 -11.52 -10.04 -3.33
N ILE A 280 -11.80 -9.42 -4.48
CA ILE A 280 -13.06 -8.75 -4.75
C ILE A 280 -13.80 -9.31 -5.95
N ASP A 281 -13.14 -9.51 -7.09
CA ASP A 281 -13.81 -9.89 -8.35
C ASP A 281 -14.69 -11.13 -8.16
N PRO A 282 -16.04 -11.04 -8.38
CA PRO A 282 -16.94 -12.19 -8.26
C PRO A 282 -16.65 -13.30 -9.28
N GLU A 283 -16.04 -12.94 -10.40
CA GLU A 283 -15.72 -13.83 -11.52
C GLU A 283 -14.30 -13.61 -12.02
N PRO A 284 -13.26 -13.86 -11.18
CA PRO A 284 -11.87 -13.69 -11.61
C PRO A 284 -11.59 -14.54 -12.84
N PRO A 285 -10.92 -14.00 -13.88
CA PRO A 285 -10.64 -14.74 -15.12
C PRO A 285 -9.88 -16.05 -14.84
N ALA A 286 -10.32 -17.13 -15.49
CA ALA A 286 -9.55 -18.38 -15.52
C ALA A 286 -8.48 -18.35 -16.62
N ALA A 287 -8.76 -17.67 -17.71
CA ALA A 287 -7.83 -17.43 -18.81
C ALA A 287 -8.33 -16.25 -19.66
N VAL A 288 -7.41 -15.65 -20.41
CA VAL A 288 -7.71 -14.65 -21.44
C VAL A 288 -7.17 -15.15 -22.78
N ALA A 289 -7.96 -15.02 -23.85
CA ALA A 289 -7.54 -15.41 -25.18
C ALA A 289 -7.98 -14.40 -26.23
N VAL A 290 -7.23 -14.26 -27.32
CA VAL A 290 -7.63 -13.42 -28.45
C VAL A 290 -8.49 -14.24 -29.40
N VAL A 291 -9.75 -13.84 -29.57
CA VAL A 291 -10.72 -14.45 -30.48
C VAL A 291 -11.25 -13.37 -31.43
N ASN A 292 -11.11 -13.54 -32.71
CA ASN A 292 -11.52 -12.56 -33.72
C ASN A 292 -10.93 -11.15 -33.47
N ASN A 293 -9.67 -11.07 -33.13
CA ASN A 293 -8.92 -9.84 -32.78
C ASN A 293 -9.45 -9.07 -31.55
N LEU A 294 -10.14 -9.75 -30.65
CA LEU A 294 -10.57 -9.19 -29.37
C LEU A 294 -10.10 -10.09 -28.22
N SER A 295 -9.62 -9.50 -27.15
CA SER A 295 -9.43 -10.22 -25.89
C SER A 295 -10.79 -10.67 -25.35
N VAL A 296 -10.87 -11.92 -24.95
CA VAL A 296 -12.07 -12.55 -24.39
C VAL A 296 -11.69 -13.34 -23.15
N ILE A 297 -12.34 -13.04 -22.04
CA ILE A 297 -12.18 -13.80 -20.81
C ILE A 297 -12.85 -15.18 -20.96
N GLN A 298 -12.12 -16.22 -20.58
CA GLN A 298 -12.57 -17.61 -20.64
C GLN A 298 -12.78 -18.16 -19.22
N GLY A 299 -14.03 -18.26 -18.82
CA GLY A 299 -14.42 -18.85 -17.56
C GLY A 299 -14.10 -18.00 -16.32
N THR A 300 -14.25 -18.64 -15.17
CA THR A 300 -13.97 -18.08 -13.85
C THR A 300 -13.01 -19.00 -13.10
N SER A 301 -11.95 -18.46 -12.52
CA SER A 301 -10.95 -19.24 -11.79
C SER A 301 -11.52 -19.80 -10.49
N ALA A 302 -11.72 -21.11 -10.46
CA ALA A 302 -12.13 -21.82 -9.25
C ALA A 302 -11.03 -21.81 -8.19
N GLU A 303 -9.77 -21.77 -8.62
CA GLU A 303 -8.57 -21.75 -7.77
C GLU A 303 -8.50 -20.46 -6.97
N VAL A 304 -8.63 -19.30 -7.61
CA VAL A 304 -8.64 -17.98 -6.93
C VAL A 304 -9.81 -17.90 -5.95
N LEU A 305 -11.01 -18.35 -6.36
CA LEU A 305 -12.19 -18.35 -5.49
C LEU A 305 -11.99 -19.24 -4.27
N ALA A 306 -11.39 -20.43 -4.42
CA ALA A 306 -11.11 -21.35 -3.31
C ALA A 306 -10.06 -20.76 -2.35
N GLN A 307 -8.97 -20.20 -2.87
CA GLN A 307 -7.93 -19.55 -2.07
C GLN A 307 -8.48 -18.35 -1.31
N ARG A 308 -9.26 -17.48 -1.96
CA ARG A 308 -9.98 -16.36 -1.33
C ARG A 308 -10.89 -16.83 -0.18
N ALA A 309 -11.68 -17.88 -0.42
CA ALA A 309 -12.61 -18.41 0.57
C ALA A 309 -11.90 -18.96 1.81
N ALA A 310 -10.69 -19.51 1.65
CA ALA A 310 -9.86 -19.98 2.75
C ALA A 310 -9.13 -18.83 3.48
N PHE A 311 -8.70 -17.81 2.75
CA PHE A 311 -7.91 -16.70 3.26
C PHE A 311 -8.76 -15.67 4.02
N LEU A 312 -9.89 -15.21 3.44
CA LEU A 312 -10.72 -14.13 3.98
C LEU A 312 -11.64 -14.61 5.10
N ARG A 313 -11.62 -13.90 6.23
CA ARG A 313 -12.54 -14.07 7.35
C ARG A 313 -13.41 -12.82 7.48
N SER A 314 -14.71 -12.95 7.66
CA SER A 314 -15.62 -11.80 7.73
C SER A 314 -15.44 -10.96 8.99
N ASP A 315 -14.92 -11.54 10.08
CA ASP A 315 -14.73 -10.92 11.40
C ASP A 315 -13.29 -10.45 11.66
N SER A 316 -12.48 -10.31 10.61
CA SER A 316 -11.10 -9.83 10.70
C SER A 316 -10.94 -8.39 10.20
N VAL A 317 -9.84 -7.73 10.59
CA VAL A 317 -9.33 -6.57 9.86
C VAL A 317 -8.70 -7.08 8.55
N LEU A 318 -8.87 -6.36 7.46
CA LEU A 318 -8.19 -6.62 6.19
C LEU A 318 -7.13 -5.54 5.98
N GLY A 319 -5.88 -5.95 5.98
CA GLY A 319 -4.73 -5.12 5.59
C GLY A 319 -4.21 -5.56 4.24
N ILE A 320 -4.09 -4.63 3.31
CA ILE A 320 -3.47 -4.84 2.00
C ILE A 320 -2.19 -4.02 1.98
N VAL A 321 -1.06 -4.65 1.70
CA VAL A 321 0.22 -3.98 1.46
C VAL A 321 0.53 -4.12 -0.02
N MET A 322 0.60 -3.02 -0.74
CA MET A 322 0.94 -2.96 -2.16
C MET A 322 2.33 -2.35 -2.28
N LEU A 323 3.27 -3.08 -2.86
CA LEU A 323 4.64 -2.63 -3.11
C LEU A 323 4.90 -2.62 -4.60
N SER A 324 5.25 -1.46 -5.15
CA SER A 324 5.68 -1.29 -6.53
C SER A 324 6.60 -0.08 -6.68
N ASP A 325 7.51 -0.12 -7.64
CA ASP A 325 8.32 1.02 -8.06
C ASP A 325 7.92 1.57 -9.43
N GLU A 326 6.85 1.05 -10.02
CA GLU A 326 6.29 1.49 -11.31
C GLU A 326 4.83 1.92 -11.18
N ASN A 327 4.30 2.61 -12.20
CA ASN A 327 2.89 2.98 -12.28
C ASN A 327 2.05 1.79 -12.75
N ASP A 328 0.88 1.60 -12.16
CA ASP A 328 -0.02 0.50 -12.49
C ASP A 328 -0.38 0.41 -13.98
N CYS A 329 -0.24 -0.77 -14.53
CA CYS A 329 -0.61 -1.12 -15.90
C CYS A 329 -1.70 -2.23 -15.94
N SER A 330 -2.74 -2.07 -15.16
CA SER A 330 -3.90 -2.99 -15.12
C SER A 330 -4.71 -2.92 -16.40
N ILE A 331 -4.34 -3.72 -17.39
CA ILE A 331 -4.95 -3.77 -18.72
C ILE A 331 -6.32 -4.46 -18.65
N VAL A 332 -7.29 -3.93 -19.41
CA VAL A 332 -8.61 -4.55 -19.57
C VAL A 332 -8.50 -5.87 -20.34
N ASP A 333 -8.97 -6.97 -19.77
CA ASP A 333 -8.92 -8.31 -20.36
C ASP A 333 -9.95 -8.56 -21.45
N GLU A 334 -10.70 -7.55 -21.84
CA GLU A 334 -11.72 -7.63 -22.88
C GLU A 334 -11.46 -6.61 -23.97
N GLY A 335 -11.96 -6.88 -25.16
CA GLY A 335 -11.86 -5.94 -26.26
C GLY A 335 -10.45 -5.86 -26.87
N TYR A 336 -9.86 -4.67 -26.88
CA TYR A 336 -8.57 -4.40 -27.52
C TYR A 336 -7.38 -4.39 -26.56
N GLY A 337 -7.54 -4.79 -25.28
CA GLY A 337 -6.46 -4.77 -24.28
C GLY A 337 -5.18 -5.49 -24.75
N TRP A 338 -5.32 -6.61 -25.45
CA TRP A 338 -4.20 -7.38 -26.00
C TRP A 338 -3.27 -6.58 -26.94
N LEU A 339 -3.76 -5.47 -27.54
CA LEU A 339 -2.95 -4.64 -28.43
C LEU A 339 -1.75 -4.03 -27.71
N LEU A 340 -1.85 -3.76 -26.41
CA LEU A 340 -0.72 -3.22 -25.63
C LEU A 340 0.45 -4.19 -25.60
N ALA A 341 0.17 -5.48 -25.52
CA ALA A 341 1.19 -6.55 -25.53
C ALA A 341 1.54 -7.04 -26.95
N HIS A 342 1.00 -6.42 -28.00
CA HIS A 342 1.26 -6.81 -29.39
C HIS A 342 2.41 -6.01 -30.00
N THR A 343 3.17 -6.62 -30.90
CA THR A 343 4.36 -6.00 -31.52
C THR A 343 4.05 -4.96 -32.61
N ALA A 344 2.80 -4.87 -33.10
CA ALA A 344 2.43 -3.85 -34.09
C ALA A 344 2.27 -2.47 -33.42
N PRO A 345 2.64 -1.38 -34.13
CA PRO A 345 2.50 -0.04 -33.62
C PRO A 345 1.04 0.32 -33.27
N MET A 346 0.86 0.98 -32.13
CA MET A 346 -0.43 1.46 -31.65
C MET A 346 -1.01 2.54 -32.56
N PHE A 347 -2.31 2.77 -32.43
CA PHE A 347 -2.98 3.87 -33.13
C PHE A 347 -2.47 5.23 -32.66
N ARG A 348 -2.50 6.22 -33.55
CA ARG A 348 -2.21 7.63 -33.24
C ARG A 348 -3.48 8.32 -32.77
N SER A 349 -3.35 9.25 -31.84
CA SER A 349 -4.43 10.13 -31.38
C SER A 349 -4.60 11.34 -32.28
N THR A 350 -5.75 12.01 -32.21
CA THR A 350 -5.97 13.36 -32.77
C THR A 350 -5.10 14.40 -32.09
N SER A 351 -4.84 15.52 -32.76
CA SER A 351 -4.04 16.64 -32.21
C SER A 351 -4.61 17.25 -30.94
N GLU A 352 -5.92 17.18 -30.71
CA GLU A 352 -6.58 17.66 -29.49
C GLU A 352 -6.10 16.91 -28.25
N CYS A 353 -5.81 15.61 -28.36
CA CYS A 353 -5.38 14.78 -27.25
C CYS A 353 -4.09 15.27 -26.57
N ALA A 354 -3.19 15.89 -27.34
CA ALA A 354 -1.94 16.43 -26.79
C ALA A 354 -2.18 17.58 -25.80
N ALA A 355 -3.21 18.42 -26.10
CA ALA A 355 -3.55 19.57 -25.27
C ALA A 355 -4.53 19.20 -24.16
N ASN A 356 -5.51 18.36 -24.47
CA ASN A 356 -6.57 17.97 -23.55
C ASN A 356 -7.09 16.56 -23.81
N PRO A 357 -6.53 15.52 -23.21
CA PRO A 357 -7.01 14.14 -23.38
C PRO A 357 -8.45 13.94 -22.89
N ASN A 358 -8.99 14.85 -22.09
CA ASN A 358 -10.38 14.81 -21.59
C ASN A 358 -11.37 15.55 -22.51
N ASP A 359 -10.93 16.14 -23.63
CA ASP A 359 -11.82 16.74 -24.63
C ASP A 359 -12.55 15.67 -25.44
N ASN A 360 -13.79 16.00 -25.86
CA ASN A 360 -14.58 15.08 -26.70
C ASN A 360 -13.93 14.79 -28.04
N CYS A 361 -13.12 15.71 -28.58
CA CYS A 361 -12.43 15.56 -29.85
C CYS A 361 -11.08 14.84 -29.71
N CYS A 362 -10.64 14.48 -28.48
CA CYS A 362 -9.55 13.55 -28.28
C CYS A 362 -10.06 12.12 -28.58
N GLN A 363 -9.64 11.58 -29.71
CA GLN A 363 -10.01 10.25 -30.19
C GLN A 363 -8.90 9.63 -31.02
N SER A 364 -9.05 8.34 -31.33
CA SER A 364 -8.07 7.62 -32.16
C SER A 364 -8.23 7.97 -33.66
N CYS A 365 -7.10 8.14 -34.36
CA CYS A 365 -7.08 8.22 -35.81
C CYS A 365 -7.51 6.91 -36.50
N GLY A 366 -7.58 5.80 -35.77
CA GLY A 366 -8.06 4.50 -36.25
C GLY A 366 -9.59 4.36 -36.25
N GLU A 367 -10.32 5.33 -35.69
CA GLU A 367 -11.77 5.29 -35.70
C GLU A 367 -12.35 5.54 -37.11
N SER A 368 -13.55 4.98 -37.35
CA SER A 368 -14.22 5.07 -38.65
C SER A 368 -14.82 6.48 -38.93
N ALA A 369 -15.06 7.26 -37.90
CA ALA A 369 -15.66 8.60 -38.00
C ALA A 369 -15.24 9.48 -36.79
N ALA A 370 -15.20 10.78 -37.01
CA ALA A 370 -15.00 11.73 -35.93
C ALA A 370 -16.20 11.76 -34.97
N HIS A 371 -15.92 12.03 -33.69
CA HIS A 371 -16.95 12.25 -32.67
C HIS A 371 -17.85 13.43 -33.04
N ALA A 372 -19.08 13.43 -32.53
CA ALA A 372 -20.06 14.49 -32.83
C ALA A 372 -19.54 15.87 -32.44
N GLY A 373 -19.54 16.79 -33.42
CA GLY A 373 -19.07 18.16 -33.22
C GLY A 373 -17.57 18.37 -33.44
N CYS A 374 -16.81 17.32 -33.73
CA CYS A 374 -15.36 17.39 -33.94
C CYS A 374 -15.00 17.48 -35.44
N PRO A 375 -13.80 18.02 -35.77
CA PRO A 375 -13.29 18.01 -37.15
C PRO A 375 -13.16 16.58 -37.70
N ALA A 376 -13.33 16.44 -39.02
CA ALA A 376 -13.13 15.13 -39.67
C ALA A 376 -11.68 14.64 -39.47
N LEU A 377 -11.49 13.33 -39.13
CA LEU A 377 -10.18 12.74 -38.82
C LEU A 377 -9.14 12.99 -39.95
N GLY A 378 -9.55 12.93 -41.23
CA GLY A 378 -8.66 13.20 -42.35
C GLY A 378 -8.19 14.66 -42.46
N THR A 379 -8.75 15.59 -41.69
CA THR A 379 -8.33 17.00 -41.62
C THR A 379 -7.50 17.33 -40.38
N ASP A 380 -7.40 16.39 -39.43
CA ASP A 380 -6.59 16.55 -38.24
C ASP A 380 -5.09 16.44 -38.57
N SER A 381 -4.25 17.29 -37.97
CA SER A 381 -2.82 17.38 -38.30
C SER A 381 -2.03 16.12 -37.87
N GLU A 382 -2.44 15.44 -36.81
CA GLU A 382 -1.80 14.21 -36.37
C GLU A 382 -2.29 13.02 -37.19
N CYS A 383 -3.60 12.93 -37.45
CA CYS A 383 -4.15 11.84 -38.27
C CYS A 383 -3.68 11.91 -39.75
N ALA A 384 -3.37 13.09 -40.25
CA ALA A 384 -2.78 13.27 -41.57
C ALA A 384 -1.37 12.63 -41.71
N LYS A 385 -0.66 12.37 -40.60
CA LYS A 385 0.63 11.65 -40.61
C LYS A 385 0.49 10.14 -40.72
N GLY A 386 -0.72 9.61 -40.60
CA GLY A 386 -1.04 8.18 -40.68
C GLY A 386 -1.86 7.73 -39.45
N THR A 387 -2.52 6.59 -39.61
CA THR A 387 -3.41 6.03 -38.57
C THR A 387 -2.65 5.51 -37.35
N ASN A 388 -1.44 4.99 -37.58
CA ASN A 388 -0.62 4.40 -36.51
C ASN A 388 0.56 5.32 -36.16
N LEU A 389 1.08 5.15 -34.96
CA LEU A 389 2.36 5.73 -34.56
C LEU A 389 3.50 5.15 -35.42
N ALA A 390 4.58 5.91 -35.59
CA ALA A 390 5.81 5.32 -36.11
C ALA A 390 6.42 4.40 -35.04
N SER A 391 7.11 3.33 -35.44
CA SER A 391 7.72 2.41 -34.48
C SER A 391 8.71 3.07 -33.53
N ALA A 392 9.34 4.17 -33.95
CA ALA A 392 10.21 4.97 -33.08
C ALA A 392 9.46 5.81 -32.02
N ASP A 393 8.15 5.98 -32.18
CA ASP A 393 7.29 6.76 -31.25
C ASP A 393 6.42 5.85 -30.39
N ASP A 394 6.48 4.52 -30.58
CA ASP A 394 5.68 3.52 -29.87
C ASP A 394 6.58 2.49 -29.20
N ASP A 395 7.36 2.95 -28.24
CA ASP A 395 8.13 2.05 -27.39
C ASP A 395 7.19 1.25 -26.48
N VAL A 396 7.46 -0.06 -26.34
CA VAL A 396 6.62 -0.98 -25.56
C VAL A 396 6.60 -0.57 -24.08
N SER A 397 7.73 -0.14 -23.53
CA SER A 397 7.87 0.33 -22.15
C SER A 397 6.99 1.54 -21.82
N LEU A 398 6.56 2.30 -22.82
CA LEU A 398 5.71 3.47 -22.65
C LEU A 398 4.23 3.21 -22.97
N ARG A 399 3.81 1.98 -23.27
CA ARG A 399 2.43 1.72 -23.70
C ARG A 399 1.39 1.92 -22.60
N CYS A 400 1.74 1.82 -21.34
CA CYS A 400 0.85 2.15 -20.24
C CYS A 400 0.85 3.64 -19.87
N TYR A 401 1.81 4.40 -20.40
CA TYR A 401 1.94 5.82 -20.15
C TYR A 401 0.99 6.64 -21.03
N HIS A 402 0.17 7.49 -20.41
CA HIS A 402 -0.72 8.49 -21.01
C HIS A 402 -1.47 8.00 -22.26
N GLN A 403 -2.09 6.82 -22.18
CA GLN A 403 -2.70 6.12 -23.32
C GLN A 403 -3.69 6.98 -24.10
N LYS A 404 -4.60 7.66 -23.40
CA LYS A 404 -5.59 8.50 -24.06
C LYS A 404 -4.96 9.66 -24.82
N GLN A 405 -3.90 10.28 -24.26
CA GLN A 405 -3.16 11.33 -24.95
C GLN A 405 -2.41 10.81 -26.17
N ARG A 406 -1.83 9.60 -26.10
CA ARG A 406 -1.00 9.02 -27.17
C ARG A 406 -1.80 8.28 -28.23
N PHE A 407 -2.85 7.56 -27.81
CA PHE A 407 -3.61 6.65 -28.67
C PHE A 407 -5.04 7.12 -28.95
N GLY A 408 -5.56 8.08 -28.18
CA GLY A 408 -6.93 8.58 -28.25
C GLY A 408 -7.94 7.74 -27.48
N PHE A 409 -7.50 6.68 -26.80
CA PHE A 409 -8.32 5.81 -25.97
C PHE A 409 -7.48 5.27 -24.81
N ASP A 410 -8.16 4.73 -23.80
CA ASP A 410 -7.55 4.09 -22.64
C ASP A 410 -7.94 2.62 -22.62
N LEU A 411 -6.96 1.75 -22.40
CA LEU A 411 -7.11 0.30 -22.30
C LEU A 411 -6.82 -0.22 -20.87
N LEU A 412 -6.70 0.68 -19.90
CA LEU A 412 -6.54 0.32 -18.51
C LEU A 412 -7.91 0.31 -17.81
N TYR A 413 -8.05 -0.52 -16.78
CA TYR A 413 -9.24 -0.48 -15.93
C TYR A 413 -9.36 0.90 -15.26
N PRO A 414 -10.59 1.48 -15.16
CA PRO A 414 -10.79 2.75 -14.50
C PRO A 414 -10.53 2.63 -13.00
N LEU A 415 -9.90 3.66 -12.40
CA LEU A 415 -9.55 3.67 -10.96
C LEU A 415 -10.78 3.51 -10.05
N GLN A 416 -11.95 3.98 -10.51
CA GLN A 416 -13.21 3.85 -9.76
C GLN A 416 -13.55 2.39 -9.43
N ARG A 417 -13.18 1.42 -10.30
CA ARG A 417 -13.33 -0.03 -10.05
C ARG A 417 -12.69 -0.44 -8.72
N TYR A 418 -11.48 0.04 -8.47
CA TYR A 418 -10.68 -0.31 -7.30
C TYR A 418 -11.16 0.44 -6.04
N ILE A 419 -11.54 1.70 -6.22
CA ILE A 419 -12.10 2.54 -5.16
C ILE A 419 -13.42 1.91 -4.66
N ASP A 420 -14.34 1.60 -5.57
CA ASP A 420 -15.61 0.94 -5.23
C ASP A 420 -15.37 -0.44 -4.63
N GLY A 421 -14.39 -1.17 -5.13
CA GLY A 421 -14.01 -2.48 -4.59
C GLY A 421 -13.64 -2.45 -3.10
N LEU A 422 -12.96 -1.40 -2.64
CA LEU A 422 -12.55 -1.27 -1.23
C LEU A 422 -13.58 -0.54 -0.35
N THR A 423 -14.56 0.16 -0.93
CA THR A 423 -15.45 1.05 -0.17
C THR A 423 -16.93 0.68 -0.27
N SER A 424 -17.33 -0.09 -1.29
CA SER A 424 -18.73 -0.49 -1.50
C SER A 424 -19.01 -1.90 -0.99
N THR A 425 -20.19 -2.10 -0.40
CA THR A 425 -20.69 -3.41 0.04
C THR A 425 -21.19 -4.30 -1.10
N GLU A 426 -21.30 -3.73 -2.31
CA GLU A 426 -21.72 -4.45 -3.51
C GLU A 426 -20.76 -4.10 -4.65
N VAL A 427 -20.55 -5.04 -5.56
CA VAL A 427 -19.72 -4.89 -6.77
C VAL A 427 -20.42 -5.44 -7.98
N THR A 428 -20.06 -4.96 -9.17
CA THR A 428 -20.63 -5.42 -10.43
C THR A 428 -20.07 -6.77 -10.83
N ARG A 429 -20.94 -7.75 -11.08
CA ARG A 429 -20.58 -9.03 -11.67
C ARG A 429 -20.45 -8.89 -13.19
N ARG A 430 -19.33 -9.39 -13.75
CA ARG A 430 -18.98 -9.22 -15.17
C ARG A 430 -20.01 -9.83 -16.12
N SER A 431 -20.43 -11.07 -15.86
CA SER A 431 -21.22 -11.87 -16.81
C SER A 431 -22.62 -11.31 -17.11
N ASP A 432 -23.26 -10.61 -16.17
CA ASP A 432 -24.63 -10.12 -16.32
C ASP A 432 -24.82 -8.67 -15.83
N GLN A 433 -23.71 -8.00 -15.45
CA GLN A 433 -23.69 -6.63 -14.94
C GLN A 433 -24.58 -6.42 -13.69
N ALA A 434 -24.90 -7.49 -12.96
CA ALA A 434 -25.65 -7.42 -11.73
C ALA A 434 -24.78 -6.96 -10.57
N MET A 435 -25.36 -6.13 -9.67
CA MET A 435 -24.74 -5.84 -8.38
C MET A 435 -24.87 -7.08 -7.48
N VAL A 436 -23.75 -7.51 -6.92
CA VAL A 436 -23.65 -8.66 -6.04
C VAL A 436 -22.89 -8.28 -4.76
N PRO A 437 -23.10 -8.98 -3.64
CA PRO A 437 -22.33 -8.70 -2.43
C PRO A 437 -20.82 -8.72 -2.68
N ASN A 438 -20.13 -7.72 -2.13
CA ASN A 438 -18.69 -7.65 -2.19
C ASN A 438 -18.07 -8.68 -1.23
N PRO A 439 -17.22 -9.61 -1.72
CA PRO A 439 -16.67 -10.69 -0.91
C PRO A 439 -15.93 -10.25 0.36
N ILE A 440 -15.35 -9.05 0.39
CA ILE A 440 -14.63 -8.56 1.58
C ILE A 440 -15.58 -8.08 2.69
N TYR A 441 -16.84 -7.81 2.37
CA TYR A 441 -17.89 -7.37 3.31
C TYR A 441 -18.99 -8.43 3.54
N GLU A 442 -18.85 -9.58 2.92
CA GLU A 442 -19.85 -10.64 3.04
C GLU A 442 -19.72 -11.38 4.38
N ALA A 443 -20.87 -11.61 5.05
CA ALA A 443 -20.90 -12.44 6.25
C ALA A 443 -20.60 -13.91 5.90
N ARG A 444 -19.68 -14.53 6.62
CA ARG A 444 -19.32 -15.94 6.41
C ARG A 444 -19.42 -16.72 7.72
N ASN A 445 -19.87 -17.97 7.63
CA ASN A 445 -19.96 -18.90 8.77
C ASN A 445 -20.72 -18.33 9.99
N GLY A 446 -21.70 -17.45 9.78
CA GLY A 446 -22.47 -16.81 10.84
C GLY A 446 -21.73 -15.75 11.66
N ALA A 447 -20.52 -15.37 11.24
CA ALA A 447 -19.77 -14.28 11.86
C ALA A 447 -20.32 -12.91 11.38
N THR A 448 -20.11 -11.88 12.19
CA THR A 448 -20.47 -10.50 11.83
C THR A 448 -19.60 -10.05 10.64
N PRO A 449 -20.18 -9.46 9.58
CA PRO A 449 -19.40 -8.97 8.47
C PRO A 449 -18.48 -7.84 8.90
N ARG A 450 -17.34 -7.74 8.23
CA ARG A 450 -16.39 -6.62 8.34
C ARG A 450 -17.12 -5.32 7.99
N SER A 451 -16.82 -4.27 8.71
CA SER A 451 -17.25 -2.92 8.38
C SER A 451 -16.16 -2.18 7.57
N SER A 452 -16.55 -1.09 6.89
CA SER A 452 -15.64 -0.40 5.96
C SER A 452 -14.33 0.05 6.62
N GLU A 453 -14.39 0.61 7.82
CA GLU A 453 -13.20 1.07 8.56
C GLU A 453 -12.21 -0.06 8.92
N GLN A 454 -12.57 -1.32 8.77
CA GLN A 454 -11.70 -2.47 8.98
C GLN A 454 -10.92 -2.91 7.73
N VAL A 455 -10.99 -2.12 6.66
CA VAL A 455 -10.24 -2.34 5.41
C VAL A 455 -9.19 -1.24 5.26
N LEU A 456 -7.93 -1.62 5.08
CA LEU A 456 -6.79 -0.72 4.90
C LEU A 456 -5.97 -1.11 3.68
N LEU A 457 -5.58 -0.12 2.89
CA LEU A 457 -4.60 -0.26 1.81
C LEU A 457 -3.38 0.60 2.13
N LEU A 458 -2.23 -0.03 2.35
CA LEU A 458 -0.93 0.61 2.36
C LEU A 458 -0.32 0.52 0.97
N GLY A 459 -0.12 1.66 0.30
CA GLY A 459 0.67 1.75 -0.93
C GLY A 459 2.09 2.22 -0.62
N ILE A 460 3.07 1.35 -0.92
CA ILE A 460 4.50 1.67 -0.94
C ILE A 460 4.84 1.83 -2.41
N VAL A 461 4.76 3.07 -2.92
CA VAL A 461 4.75 3.38 -4.35
C VAL A 461 5.73 4.48 -4.70
N GLY A 462 5.98 4.69 -5.98
CA GLY A 462 6.90 5.71 -6.44
C GLY A 462 6.40 7.13 -6.14
N VAL A 463 6.91 7.71 -5.07
CA VAL A 463 6.68 9.08 -4.61
C VAL A 463 7.85 9.52 -3.74
N PRO A 464 8.33 10.77 -3.80
CA PRO A 464 9.37 11.24 -2.89
C PRO A 464 8.93 11.10 -1.43
N TRP A 465 9.76 10.45 -0.58
CA TRP A 465 9.41 10.25 0.83
C TRP A 465 9.16 11.55 1.58
N GLN A 466 9.79 12.65 1.16
CA GLN A 466 9.63 13.99 1.73
C GLN A 466 8.19 14.51 1.60
N ASP A 467 7.53 14.19 0.51
CA ASP A 467 6.17 14.65 0.23
C ASP A 467 5.11 13.93 1.06
N VAL A 468 5.40 12.74 1.55
CA VAL A 468 4.48 11.94 2.38
C VAL A 468 4.89 11.95 3.86
N ALA A 469 6.04 12.55 4.19
CA ALA A 469 6.54 12.68 5.55
C ALA A 469 5.79 13.75 6.35
N ASN A 470 5.56 13.49 7.63
CA ASN A 470 5.14 14.53 8.57
C ASN A 470 6.24 15.61 8.65
N ALA A 471 5.88 16.87 8.47
CA ALA A 471 6.82 17.98 8.43
C ALA A 471 7.77 18.02 9.64
N ALA A 472 7.29 17.65 10.84
CA ALA A 472 8.10 17.62 12.06
C ALA A 472 9.17 16.51 12.03
N SER A 473 9.05 15.50 11.17
CA SER A 473 9.98 14.37 11.07
C SER A 473 10.98 14.48 9.89
N LEU A 474 10.84 15.48 9.03
CA LEU A 474 11.73 15.65 7.85
C LEU A 474 13.21 15.69 8.24
N THR A 475 13.54 16.48 9.27
CA THR A 475 14.91 16.69 9.76
C THR A 475 15.30 15.82 10.94
N LYS A 476 14.41 14.93 11.41
CA LYS A 476 14.67 14.03 12.54
C LYS A 476 15.18 12.68 12.07
N PRO A 477 15.91 11.93 12.88
CA PRO A 477 16.31 10.55 12.58
C PRO A 477 15.10 9.65 12.29
N GLY A 478 14.05 9.72 13.10
CA GLY A 478 12.79 8.97 12.90
C GLY A 478 11.90 9.63 11.85
N LEU A 479 11.33 8.85 10.96
CA LEU A 479 10.34 9.28 9.98
C LEU A 479 8.94 8.88 10.45
N LYS A 480 8.02 9.83 10.45
CA LYS A 480 6.60 9.60 10.63
C LYS A 480 5.87 9.99 9.35
N LEU A 481 5.02 9.12 8.84
CA LEU A 481 4.20 9.41 7.67
C LEU A 481 2.99 10.28 8.05
N MET A 482 2.58 11.19 7.18
CA MET A 482 1.36 11.99 7.38
C MET A 482 0.12 11.12 7.46
N SER A 483 0.08 10.04 6.68
CA SER A 483 -1.04 9.10 6.62
C SER A 483 -1.14 8.16 7.83
N GLU A 484 -0.21 8.19 8.78
CA GLU A 484 -0.30 7.42 10.03
C GLU A 484 -1.46 7.88 10.92
N ASP A 485 -1.76 9.17 10.91
CA ASP A 485 -2.78 9.75 11.80
C ASP A 485 -4.17 9.85 11.15
N GLY A 486 -4.27 9.75 9.83
CA GLY A 486 -5.51 9.89 9.06
C GLY A 486 -5.23 9.97 7.55
N PRO A 487 -6.19 10.33 6.71
CA PRO A 487 -5.96 10.55 5.30
C PRO A 487 -4.97 11.69 5.06
N LEU A 488 -4.24 11.64 3.94
CA LEU A 488 -3.40 12.76 3.54
C LEU A 488 -4.24 14.03 3.36
N PRO A 489 -3.74 15.19 3.81
CA PRO A 489 -4.39 16.48 3.59
C PRO A 489 -4.59 16.77 2.09
N SER A 490 -5.67 17.48 1.75
CA SER A 490 -6.03 17.77 0.35
C SER A 490 -4.91 18.48 -0.42
N GLU A 491 -4.20 19.41 0.23
CA GLU A 491 -3.08 20.14 -0.36
C GLU A 491 -1.88 19.25 -0.73
N ARG A 492 -1.73 18.08 -0.09
CA ARG A 492 -0.69 17.11 -0.43
C ARG A 492 -1.02 16.36 -1.71
N TRP A 493 -2.28 16.07 -1.93
CA TRP A 493 -2.71 15.46 -3.18
C TRP A 493 -2.44 16.37 -4.39
N ASP A 494 -2.55 17.70 -4.23
CA ASP A 494 -2.17 18.65 -5.28
C ASP A 494 -0.65 18.58 -5.60
N VAL A 495 0.17 18.20 -4.60
CA VAL A 495 1.62 18.08 -4.78
C VAL A 495 1.99 16.81 -5.52
N ILE A 496 1.47 15.65 -5.08
CA ILE A 496 1.93 14.34 -5.53
C ILE A 496 1.08 13.71 -6.63
N TYR A 497 -0.15 14.20 -6.86
CA TYR A 497 -1.09 13.59 -7.80
C TYR A 497 -1.73 14.60 -8.79
N GLY A 498 -1.99 15.81 -8.34
CA GLY A 498 -2.72 16.81 -9.13
C GLY A 498 -4.20 16.49 -9.31
N ASN A 499 -4.73 16.80 -10.50
CA ASN A 499 -6.12 16.52 -10.87
C ASN A 499 -6.20 16.05 -12.35
N PRO A 500 -6.04 14.75 -12.63
CA PRO A 500 -6.09 14.22 -13.99
C PRO A 500 -7.48 14.28 -14.63
N ASP A 501 -8.56 14.40 -13.84
CA ASP A 501 -9.94 14.46 -14.32
C ASP A 501 -10.36 15.88 -14.75
N ALA A 502 -9.53 16.88 -14.48
CA ALA A 502 -9.77 18.24 -14.95
C ALA A 502 -9.66 18.31 -16.47
N SER A 503 -10.29 19.32 -17.07
CA SER A 503 -10.24 19.58 -18.51
C SER A 503 -9.73 20.99 -18.79
N PRO A 504 -8.45 21.16 -19.19
CA PRO A 504 -7.38 20.13 -19.28
C PRO A 504 -6.93 19.59 -17.92
N PRO A 505 -6.26 18.43 -17.89
CA PRO A 505 -5.68 17.86 -16.67
C PRO A 505 -4.72 18.81 -15.96
N VAL A 506 -4.73 18.79 -14.63
CA VAL A 506 -3.79 19.55 -13.81
C VAL A 506 -2.72 18.59 -13.28
N PRO A 507 -1.46 18.74 -13.69
CA PRO A 507 -0.38 17.84 -13.25
C PRO A 507 -0.06 18.02 -11.76
N PRO A 508 0.65 17.08 -11.14
CA PRO A 508 1.25 17.24 -9.82
C PRO A 508 2.07 18.54 -9.72
N ARG A 509 2.14 19.15 -8.55
CA ARG A 509 3.00 20.33 -8.34
C ARG A 509 4.45 19.96 -8.10
N ASP A 510 4.74 18.76 -7.58
CA ASP A 510 6.10 18.26 -7.51
C ASP A 510 6.57 17.84 -8.92
N PRO A 511 7.63 18.45 -9.45
CA PRO A 511 8.17 18.11 -10.77
C PRO A 511 8.65 16.66 -10.87
N PHE A 512 9.05 16.02 -9.78
CA PHE A 512 9.44 14.61 -9.77
C PHE A 512 8.26 13.65 -9.92
N MET A 513 7.05 14.12 -9.62
CA MET A 513 5.82 13.35 -9.83
C MET A 513 5.21 13.57 -11.23
N PHE A 514 5.84 14.38 -12.07
CA PHE A 514 5.40 14.54 -13.46
C PHE A 514 5.93 13.37 -14.29
N GLU A 515 5.03 12.54 -14.73
CA GLU A 515 5.33 11.39 -15.60
C GLU A 515 5.76 11.88 -16.97
N SER A 516 6.99 11.56 -17.41
CA SER A 516 7.56 12.03 -18.67
C SER A 516 8.71 11.14 -19.11
N PRO A 517 8.82 10.81 -20.41
CA PRO A 517 10.04 10.25 -20.99
C PRO A 517 11.09 11.32 -21.29
N GLU A 518 10.73 12.60 -21.22
CA GLU A 518 11.60 13.73 -21.48
C GLU A 518 12.14 14.33 -20.20
N ASP A 519 13.35 14.91 -20.25
CA ASP A 519 13.92 15.69 -19.16
C ASP A 519 12.95 16.80 -18.72
N ARG A 520 12.66 16.89 -17.43
CA ARG A 520 11.67 17.82 -16.89
C ARG A 520 12.03 19.29 -17.16
N THR A 521 13.29 19.62 -17.24
CA THR A 521 13.75 20.98 -17.57
C THR A 521 13.46 21.35 -19.02
N THR A 522 13.52 20.39 -19.93
CA THR A 522 13.16 20.60 -21.35
C THR A 522 11.67 20.85 -21.54
N LEU A 523 10.85 20.37 -20.61
CA LEU A 523 9.41 20.64 -20.57
C LEU A 523 9.05 22.01 -19.97
N GLY A 524 10.06 22.81 -19.59
CA GLY A 524 9.85 24.12 -18.96
C GLY A 524 9.31 24.06 -17.54
N ILE A 525 9.40 22.91 -16.88
CA ILE A 525 8.96 22.73 -15.50
C ILE A 525 9.99 23.32 -14.56
N ALA A 526 9.57 24.23 -13.69
CA ALA A 526 10.43 24.76 -12.63
C ALA A 526 10.68 23.68 -11.57
N LEU A 527 11.95 23.41 -11.29
CA LEU A 527 12.34 22.39 -10.30
C LEU A 527 12.22 22.86 -8.84
N ALA A 528 11.92 24.15 -8.60
CA ALA A 528 11.71 24.66 -7.25
C ALA A 528 10.34 24.25 -6.71
N ASN A 529 10.30 23.40 -5.72
CA ASN A 529 9.11 23.03 -4.97
C ASN A 529 9.27 23.43 -3.50
N PRO A 530 8.46 24.37 -2.97
CA PRO A 530 8.62 24.83 -1.59
C PRO A 530 8.25 23.80 -0.52
N ILE A 531 7.64 22.68 -0.91
CA ILE A 531 7.18 21.62 0.02
C ILE A 531 8.27 20.56 0.22
N VAL A 532 9.11 20.33 -0.79
CA VAL A 532 10.22 19.36 -0.75
C VAL A 532 11.50 20.10 -0.38
N PRO A 533 12.43 19.51 0.41
CA PRO A 533 13.72 20.12 0.69
C PRO A 533 14.45 20.52 -0.59
N THR A 534 14.91 21.76 -0.65
CA THR A 534 15.52 22.33 -1.86
C THR A 534 16.78 21.64 -2.32
N GLU A 535 17.55 21.07 -1.38
CA GLU A 535 18.75 20.29 -1.67
C GLU A 535 18.51 19.01 -2.45
N SER A 536 17.25 18.55 -2.49
CA SER A 536 16.85 17.37 -3.26
C SER A 536 16.34 17.70 -4.65
N LEU A 537 16.16 18.98 -4.98
CA LEU A 537 15.60 19.46 -6.24
C LEU A 537 16.73 20.04 -7.10
N VAL A 538 17.38 19.19 -7.85
CA VAL A 538 18.53 19.55 -8.66
C VAL A 538 18.24 19.24 -10.13
N ALA A 539 18.70 20.12 -11.03
CA ALA A 539 18.56 19.89 -12.46
C ALA A 539 19.35 18.66 -12.93
N SER A 540 18.88 18.01 -13.99
CA SER A 540 19.49 16.81 -14.56
C SER A 540 20.93 17.03 -15.05
N ASP A 541 21.30 18.27 -15.37
CA ASP A 541 22.64 18.66 -15.79
C ASP A 541 23.61 18.92 -14.62
N SER A 542 23.17 18.69 -13.38
CA SER A 542 24.01 18.81 -12.21
C SER A 542 25.27 17.92 -12.31
N THR A 543 26.42 18.49 -12.03
CA THR A 543 27.67 17.75 -11.93
C THR A 543 27.87 17.06 -10.60
N ASP A 544 26.98 17.31 -9.63
CA ASP A 544 26.96 16.61 -8.35
C ASP A 544 26.07 15.36 -8.42
N PRO A 545 26.63 14.16 -8.55
CA PRO A 545 25.87 12.93 -8.64
C PRO A 545 25.08 12.60 -7.36
N GLN A 546 25.40 13.23 -6.23
CA GLN A 546 24.68 13.04 -4.96
C GLN A 546 23.39 13.89 -4.89
N ALA A 547 23.34 15.00 -5.59
CA ALA A 547 22.31 16.00 -5.42
C ALA A 547 20.91 15.51 -5.86
N ASN A 548 20.85 14.65 -6.87
CA ASN A 548 19.58 14.14 -7.43
C ASN A 548 19.17 12.74 -6.92
N HIS A 549 20.06 12.02 -6.24
CA HIS A 549 19.80 10.62 -5.88
C HIS A 549 18.79 10.43 -4.77
N VAL A 550 18.49 11.44 -4.01
CA VAL A 550 17.56 11.35 -2.86
C VAL A 550 16.11 11.47 -3.29
N ASN A 551 15.83 12.31 -4.30
CA ASN A 551 14.45 12.61 -4.70
C ASN A 551 14.09 12.25 -6.15
N GLY A 552 15.01 11.80 -6.89
CA GLY A 552 14.86 11.54 -8.30
C GLY A 552 16.00 12.15 -9.08
N HIS A 553 16.29 11.61 -10.20
CA HIS A 553 17.35 12.01 -11.09
C HIS A 553 16.88 11.78 -12.51
N GLU A 554 17.09 12.76 -13.35
CA GLU A 554 16.74 12.64 -14.75
C GLU A 554 17.55 11.52 -15.39
N THR A 555 16.88 10.62 -16.09
CA THR A 555 17.53 9.53 -16.79
C THR A 555 17.61 9.84 -18.29
N ILE A 556 18.78 9.59 -18.89
CA ILE A 556 18.96 9.69 -20.32
C ILE A 556 18.88 8.29 -20.88
N ASN A 557 17.83 8.03 -21.64
CA ASN A 557 17.62 6.76 -22.31
C ASN A 557 17.63 6.96 -23.83
N LEU A 558 18.76 6.71 -24.48
CA LEU A 558 18.95 6.95 -25.91
C LEU A 558 18.46 5.78 -26.79
N GLY A 559 18.25 4.62 -26.20
CA GLY A 559 17.90 3.40 -26.93
C GLY A 559 16.44 3.00 -26.79
N ASN A 560 15.98 2.82 -25.57
CA ASN A 560 14.60 2.52 -25.22
C ASN A 560 14.10 3.69 -24.40
N LYS A 561 13.08 4.39 -24.87
CA LYS A 561 12.47 5.47 -24.12
C LYS A 561 11.86 4.90 -22.85
N ASP A 562 12.18 5.54 -21.72
CA ASP A 562 11.67 5.19 -20.40
C ASP A 562 11.27 6.44 -19.65
N LEU A 563 10.53 6.30 -18.54
CA LEU A 563 10.06 7.42 -17.76
C LEU A 563 11.18 7.96 -16.84
N GLN A 564 11.05 9.21 -16.44
CA GLN A 564 11.91 9.83 -15.42
C GLN A 564 11.53 9.34 -14.03
N TYR A 565 12.51 9.18 -13.14
CA TYR A 565 12.28 8.70 -11.77
C TYR A 565 11.58 9.75 -10.91
N ALA A 566 10.63 9.31 -10.08
CA ALA A 566 10.06 10.12 -9.02
C ALA A 566 11.02 10.28 -7.84
N CYS A 567 11.76 9.20 -7.55
CA CYS A 567 12.68 9.17 -6.42
C CYS A 567 13.79 8.14 -6.63
N THR A 568 14.90 8.31 -5.89
CA THR A 568 15.96 7.33 -5.77
C THR A 568 16.43 7.22 -4.32
N PHE A 569 17.09 6.11 -3.98
CA PHE A 569 17.69 5.91 -2.67
C PHE A 569 19.00 5.13 -2.78
N ALA A 570 19.96 5.40 -1.91
CA ALA A 570 21.22 4.70 -1.90
C ALA A 570 21.06 3.25 -1.43
N LEU A 571 21.59 2.30 -2.19
CA LEU A 571 21.65 0.90 -1.77
C LEU A 571 22.66 0.76 -0.62
N PRO A 572 22.37 -0.06 0.41
CA PRO A 572 23.29 -0.28 1.53
C PRO A 572 24.60 -0.95 1.07
N THR A 573 24.54 -1.72 0.01
CA THR A 573 25.68 -2.34 -0.67
C THR A 573 25.45 -2.27 -2.17
N PRO A 574 26.36 -1.64 -2.94
CA PRO A 574 26.25 -1.64 -4.39
C PRO A 574 26.25 -3.05 -4.98
N ILE A 575 25.45 -3.27 -6.01
CA ILE A 575 25.25 -4.57 -6.66
C ILE A 575 25.94 -4.54 -8.02
N THR A 576 26.85 -5.49 -8.31
CA THR A 576 27.39 -5.67 -9.65
C THR A 576 26.41 -6.51 -10.46
N CYS A 577 25.85 -5.91 -11.50
CA CYS A 577 24.86 -6.51 -12.38
C CYS A 577 25.53 -7.43 -13.41
N ASP A 578 25.87 -8.63 -13.00
CA ASP A 578 26.35 -9.69 -13.88
C ASP A 578 25.32 -10.83 -13.96
N GLN A 579 25.62 -11.86 -14.76
CA GLN A 579 24.74 -13.01 -14.91
C GLN A 579 24.51 -13.75 -13.56
N ALA A 580 25.48 -13.68 -12.65
CA ALA A 580 25.33 -14.31 -11.34
C ALA A 580 24.33 -13.56 -10.46
N ALA A 581 24.36 -12.23 -10.47
CA ALA A 581 23.40 -11.37 -9.77
C ALA A 581 21.99 -11.58 -10.30
N PHE A 582 21.80 -11.59 -11.61
CA PHE A 582 20.52 -11.89 -12.23
C PHE A 582 19.97 -13.27 -11.82
N THR A 583 20.83 -14.30 -11.88
CA THR A 583 20.45 -15.65 -11.46
C THR A 583 20.14 -15.74 -9.95
N ALA A 584 20.79 -14.91 -9.14
CA ALA A 584 20.57 -14.82 -7.70
C ALA A 584 19.38 -13.93 -7.30
N ASN A 585 18.68 -13.35 -8.26
CA ASN A 585 17.53 -12.48 -8.02
C ASN A 585 17.91 -11.25 -7.16
N GLN A 586 18.97 -10.55 -7.57
CA GLN A 586 19.55 -9.42 -6.82
C GLN A 586 19.21 -8.06 -7.42
N GLY A 587 18.16 -7.91 -8.17
CA GLY A 587 17.70 -6.67 -8.77
C GLY A 587 18.79 -5.85 -9.45
N CYS A 588 18.74 -5.76 -10.76
CA CYS A 588 19.82 -5.14 -11.49
C CYS A 588 19.32 -4.27 -12.63
N ASP A 589 19.30 -2.95 -12.39
CA ASP A 589 19.03 -1.95 -13.43
C ASP A 589 20.23 -1.63 -14.31
N CYS A 590 21.42 -2.16 -13.99
CA CYS A 590 22.71 -1.81 -14.64
C CYS A 590 23.27 -2.96 -15.45
N PHE A 591 22.44 -3.87 -15.90
CA PHE A 591 22.85 -5.13 -16.54
C PHE A 591 23.57 -4.94 -17.89
N MET A 592 23.26 -3.86 -18.61
CA MET A 592 23.93 -3.56 -19.86
C MET A 592 24.95 -2.44 -19.66
N ALA A 593 26.22 -2.78 -19.84
CA ALA A 593 27.34 -1.81 -19.83
C ALA A 593 27.32 -0.87 -21.05
N ASP A 594 26.18 -0.71 -21.69
CA ASP A 594 26.08 0.14 -22.86
C ASP A 594 26.06 1.59 -22.39
N ASP A 595 27.07 2.36 -22.81
CA ASP A 595 27.15 3.81 -22.70
C ASP A 595 25.87 4.54 -23.16
N VAL A 596 24.97 3.81 -23.83
CA VAL A 596 23.69 4.26 -24.36
C VAL A 596 22.70 4.61 -23.26
N PHE A 597 22.81 3.96 -22.10
CA PHE A 597 21.77 4.09 -21.07
C PHE A 597 22.15 4.97 -19.89
N ASN A 598 23.35 5.50 -19.80
CA ASN A 598 23.83 6.38 -18.72
C ASN A 598 22.87 6.57 -17.51
N ARG A 599 22.38 5.45 -16.99
CA ARG A 599 21.36 5.43 -15.94
C ARG A 599 21.97 6.00 -14.67
N SER A 600 21.30 6.96 -14.08
CA SER A 600 21.75 7.60 -12.83
C SER A 600 21.97 6.63 -11.69
N VAL A 601 21.17 5.56 -11.61
CA VAL A 601 21.31 4.51 -10.59
C VAL A 601 22.61 3.71 -10.73
N CYS A 602 23.26 3.75 -11.90
CA CYS A 602 24.50 3.05 -12.21
C CYS A 602 25.74 3.96 -12.06
N GLN A 603 25.56 5.24 -11.71
CA GLN A 603 26.67 6.17 -11.53
C GLN A 603 27.25 6.04 -10.12
N PRO A 604 28.61 5.98 -9.99
CA PRO A 604 29.22 5.98 -8.67
C PRO A 604 28.89 7.27 -7.89
N PRO A 605 28.64 7.21 -6.56
CA PRO A 605 28.36 8.38 -5.73
C PRO A 605 29.44 9.46 -5.77
N ALA A 606 30.71 9.08 -6.02
CA ALA A 606 31.85 10.00 -6.14
C ALA A 606 31.95 10.67 -7.51
N GLY A 607 30.97 10.45 -8.41
CA GLY A 607 31.00 10.87 -9.80
C GLY A 607 31.76 9.87 -10.70
N GLY A 608 31.45 9.89 -11.97
CA GLY A 608 32.04 9.00 -12.97
C GLY A 608 31.04 8.56 -14.01
N VAL A 609 31.49 7.67 -14.90
CA VAL A 609 30.64 7.08 -15.94
C VAL A 609 29.83 5.94 -15.33
N ALA A 610 28.54 5.84 -15.68
CA ALA A 610 27.70 4.71 -15.34
C ALA A 610 28.32 3.40 -15.87
N GLY A 611 28.22 2.34 -15.09
CA GLY A 611 28.78 1.02 -15.39
C GLY A 611 27.78 -0.08 -15.04
N ILE A 612 28.28 -1.29 -14.88
CA ILE A 612 27.49 -2.47 -14.51
C ILE A 612 27.26 -2.58 -12.99
N THR A 613 27.59 -1.55 -12.22
CA THR A 613 27.36 -1.55 -10.77
C THR A 613 26.22 -0.60 -10.45
N GLN A 614 25.18 -1.11 -9.83
CA GLN A 614 24.06 -0.36 -9.33
C GLN A 614 24.37 0.16 -7.92
N TYR A 615 24.24 1.46 -7.73
CA TYR A 615 24.49 2.16 -6.47
C TYR A 615 23.21 2.63 -5.79
N PHE A 616 22.15 2.79 -6.56
CA PHE A 616 20.86 3.33 -6.10
C PHE A 616 19.72 2.48 -6.59
N GLY A 617 18.67 2.40 -5.77
CA GLY A 617 17.34 1.96 -6.18
C GLY A 617 16.50 3.14 -6.67
N LYS A 618 15.45 2.87 -7.43
CA LYS A 618 14.59 3.86 -8.07
C LYS A 618 13.11 3.62 -7.77
N GLY A 619 12.28 4.61 -8.09
CA GLY A 619 10.83 4.48 -8.22
C GLY A 619 10.31 5.48 -9.23
N TYR A 620 9.43 5.04 -10.12
CA TYR A 620 8.69 5.89 -11.06
C TYR A 620 7.44 6.48 -10.41
N PRO A 621 6.85 7.58 -10.95
CA PRO A 621 5.61 8.14 -10.37
C PRO A 621 4.45 7.13 -10.38
N GLY A 622 4.03 6.65 -9.22
CA GLY A 622 2.91 5.71 -9.06
C GLY A 622 1.57 6.43 -9.04
N LEU A 623 1.21 7.11 -10.13
CA LEU A 623 0.05 8.01 -10.14
C LEU A 623 -1.28 7.26 -10.06
N ARG A 624 -1.41 6.10 -10.68
CA ARG A 624 -2.66 5.34 -10.66
C ARG A 624 -2.94 4.76 -9.27
N GLU A 625 -1.91 4.23 -8.60
CA GLU A 625 -1.99 3.77 -7.22
C GLU A 625 -2.31 4.92 -6.26
N LEU A 626 -1.65 6.08 -6.44
CA LEU A 626 -1.96 7.29 -5.67
C LEU A 626 -3.40 7.75 -5.90
N GLY A 627 -3.92 7.63 -7.12
CA GLY A 627 -5.32 7.93 -7.44
C GLY A 627 -6.31 7.05 -6.65
N VAL A 628 -6.04 5.76 -6.54
CA VAL A 628 -6.84 4.84 -5.70
C VAL A 628 -6.70 5.21 -4.22
N LEU A 629 -5.47 5.42 -3.72
CA LEU A 629 -5.23 5.80 -2.32
C LEU A 629 -5.91 7.13 -1.95
N LYS A 630 -5.93 8.11 -2.86
CA LYS A 630 -6.71 9.35 -2.72
C LYS A 630 -8.20 9.05 -2.66
N GLY A 631 -8.68 8.22 -3.59
CA GLY A 631 -10.09 7.90 -3.75
C GLY A 631 -10.70 7.17 -2.56
N ILE A 632 -9.94 6.31 -1.88
CA ILE A 632 -10.40 5.57 -0.70
C ILE A 632 -10.25 6.37 0.62
N GLY A 633 -9.64 7.54 0.58
CA GLY A 633 -9.59 8.47 1.72
C GLY A 633 -8.98 7.85 2.99
N GLY A 634 -9.79 7.78 4.05
CA GLY A 634 -9.38 7.25 5.35
C GLY A 634 -8.96 5.77 5.38
N HIS A 635 -9.15 5.02 4.30
CA HIS A 635 -8.66 3.63 4.16
C HIS A 635 -7.24 3.55 3.62
N GLY A 636 -6.73 4.65 3.03
CA GLY A 636 -5.43 4.72 2.37
C GLY A 636 -4.30 5.13 3.31
N ILE A 637 -3.15 4.48 3.13
CA ILE A 637 -1.87 4.84 3.75
C ILE A 637 -0.86 4.96 2.62
N VAL A 638 -0.20 6.12 2.52
CA VAL A 638 0.78 6.39 1.47
C VAL A 638 2.18 6.36 2.04
N ALA A 639 3.05 5.57 1.42
CA ALA A 639 4.47 5.49 1.71
C ALA A 639 5.28 5.49 0.40
N SER A 640 6.54 5.86 0.49
CA SER A 640 7.46 5.87 -0.65
C SER A 640 8.12 4.52 -0.86
N SER A 641 8.24 4.08 -2.12
CA SER A 641 9.10 2.95 -2.49
C SER A 641 10.59 3.29 -2.36
N CYS A 642 10.94 4.59 -2.31
CA CYS A 642 12.28 5.05 -1.98
C CYS A 642 12.35 5.40 -0.49
N PRO A 643 12.96 4.56 0.36
CA PRO A 643 13.03 4.82 1.79
C PRO A 643 13.94 6.02 2.09
N LYS A 644 13.68 6.69 3.20
CA LYS A 644 14.55 7.77 3.71
C LYS A 644 16.00 7.31 3.92
N THR A 645 16.18 6.07 4.33
CA THR A 645 17.51 5.47 4.56
C THR A 645 17.44 3.94 4.48
N ALA A 646 18.50 3.36 3.98
CA ALA A 646 18.77 1.93 4.00
C ALA A 646 19.83 1.54 5.06
N ASP A 647 20.05 2.38 6.07
CA ASP A 647 20.89 2.09 7.23
C ASP A 647 20.11 1.27 8.24
N LEU A 648 20.50 0.00 8.45
CA LEU A 648 19.89 -0.95 9.38
C LEU A 648 19.81 -0.45 10.83
N GLN A 649 20.72 0.45 11.22
CA GLN A 649 20.76 1.00 12.57
C GLN A 649 19.76 2.15 12.78
N SER A 650 19.13 2.63 11.71
CA SER A 650 18.15 3.70 11.77
C SER A 650 16.76 3.18 12.11
N ASP A 651 16.04 3.92 12.96
CA ASP A 651 14.60 3.67 13.20
C ASP A 651 13.76 3.84 11.93
N SER A 652 14.29 4.60 10.95
CA SER A 652 13.67 4.82 9.64
C SER A 652 14.19 3.89 8.56
N TYR A 653 14.86 2.78 8.92
CA TYR A 653 15.37 1.82 7.95
C TYR A 653 14.27 1.26 7.05
N GLY A 654 14.51 1.33 5.74
CA GLY A 654 13.64 0.72 4.74
C GLY A 654 12.17 1.15 4.91
N TYR A 655 11.29 0.16 4.98
CA TYR A 655 9.84 0.38 5.11
C TYR A 655 9.31 0.28 6.54
N ARG A 656 10.16 0.32 7.57
CA ARG A 656 9.72 0.37 8.98
C ARG A 656 8.71 1.49 9.24
N PRO A 657 8.88 2.73 8.74
CA PRO A 657 7.89 3.79 8.92
C PRO A 657 6.52 3.46 8.29
N ALA A 658 6.50 2.77 7.15
CA ALA A 658 5.27 2.32 6.51
C ALA A 658 4.55 1.25 7.34
N MET A 659 5.32 0.31 7.91
CA MET A 659 4.78 -0.71 8.81
C MET A 659 4.27 -0.11 10.13
N ASP A 660 4.93 0.91 10.65
CA ASP A 660 4.46 1.66 11.82
C ASP A 660 3.14 2.39 11.53
N ALA A 661 3.03 3.01 10.35
CA ALA A 661 1.79 3.66 9.93
C ALA A 661 0.64 2.66 9.81
N LEU A 662 0.88 1.51 9.19
CA LEU A 662 -0.13 0.44 9.06
C LEU A 662 -0.58 -0.06 10.44
N ALA A 663 0.36 -0.42 11.33
CA ALA A 663 0.03 -0.88 12.67
C ALA A 663 -0.69 0.19 13.50
N GLY A 664 -0.29 1.46 13.38
CA GLY A 664 -0.96 2.59 14.02
C GLY A 664 -2.39 2.79 13.52
N ARG A 665 -2.63 2.67 12.21
CA ARG A 665 -3.97 2.74 11.61
C ARG A 665 -4.84 1.55 12.04
N VAL A 666 -4.28 0.34 12.01
CA VAL A 666 -4.97 -0.85 12.55
C VAL A 666 -5.38 -0.62 14.01
N ALA A 667 -4.48 -0.12 14.86
CA ALA A 667 -4.77 0.17 16.26
C ALA A 667 -5.95 1.15 16.43
N LYS A 668 -6.02 2.19 15.59
CA LYS A 668 -7.11 3.18 15.63
C LYS A 668 -8.43 2.60 15.15
N GLN A 669 -8.40 1.76 14.12
CA GLN A 669 -9.61 1.25 13.47
C GLN A 669 -10.25 0.05 14.16
N ILE A 670 -9.46 -0.79 14.83
CA ILE A 670 -10.04 -1.89 15.62
C ILE A 670 -10.85 -1.37 16.80
N GLY A 671 -10.62 -0.13 17.24
CA GLY A 671 -11.27 0.45 18.40
C GLY A 671 -10.84 -0.20 19.69
N ARG A 672 -11.46 0.21 20.80
CA ARG A 672 -11.12 -0.28 22.14
C ARG A 672 -12.36 -0.67 22.89
N SER A 673 -12.33 -1.79 23.61
CA SER A 673 -13.27 -2.05 24.70
C SER A 673 -12.70 -1.55 26.05
N CYS A 674 -11.38 -1.38 26.12
CA CYS A 674 -10.64 -0.91 27.28
C CYS A 674 -10.18 0.53 27.08
N LEU A 675 -10.36 1.37 28.10
CA LEU A 675 -9.99 2.78 28.02
C LEU A 675 -8.60 3.01 28.63
N ASN A 676 -7.78 3.77 27.95
CA ASN A 676 -6.45 4.17 28.41
C ASN A 676 -6.52 5.28 29.46
N ARG A 677 -7.59 6.08 29.42
CA ARG A 677 -7.77 7.26 30.28
C ARG A 677 -8.87 7.08 31.30
N ASP A 678 -8.78 7.81 32.38
CA ASP A 678 -9.88 7.95 33.33
C ASP A 678 -10.99 8.82 32.74
N ALA A 679 -12.16 8.25 32.54
CA ALA A 679 -13.35 8.97 32.08
C ALA A 679 -13.96 9.89 33.16
N LYS A 680 -13.25 10.11 34.24
CA LYS A 680 -13.62 11.03 35.36
C LYS A 680 -15.04 10.78 35.89
N ALA A 681 -15.31 9.52 36.27
CA ALA A 681 -16.60 9.19 36.87
C ALA A 681 -16.84 9.93 38.18
N ASP A 682 -18.06 10.36 38.41
CA ASP A 682 -18.56 10.95 39.67
C ASP A 682 -18.77 9.87 40.75
N ALA A 683 -19.23 10.29 41.93
CA ALA A 683 -19.48 9.39 43.07
C ALA A 683 -20.58 8.33 42.80
N SER A 684 -21.41 8.51 41.77
CA SER A 684 -22.40 7.51 41.35
C SER A 684 -21.87 6.56 40.29
N GLY A 685 -20.63 6.73 39.81
CA GLY A 685 -20.02 5.96 38.75
C GLY A 685 -20.43 6.42 37.34
N ARG A 686 -21.04 7.59 37.20
CA ARG A 686 -21.35 8.20 35.90
C ARG A 686 -20.16 9.02 35.39
N THR A 687 -19.85 8.88 34.11
CA THR A 687 -18.81 9.67 33.44
C THR A 687 -19.39 10.92 32.80
N ALA A 688 -18.57 11.96 32.67
CA ALA A 688 -18.87 13.15 31.88
C ALA A 688 -18.79 12.89 30.37
N CYS A 689 -18.16 11.77 29.96
CA CYS A 689 -18.06 11.39 28.57
C CYS A 689 -19.40 10.91 28.01
N SER A 690 -19.59 11.09 26.73
CA SER A 690 -20.77 10.62 25.97
C SER A 690 -20.36 9.56 24.97
N ILE A 691 -21.20 8.55 24.75
CA ILE A 691 -21.06 7.63 23.61
C ILE A 691 -21.91 8.17 22.47
N ILE A 692 -21.26 8.48 21.35
CA ILE A 692 -21.93 8.93 20.13
C ILE A 692 -21.95 7.77 19.16
N THR A 693 -23.14 7.36 18.71
CA THR A 693 -23.33 6.36 17.67
C THR A 693 -23.49 7.04 16.31
N ALA A 694 -22.81 6.52 15.31
CA ALA A 694 -22.90 6.97 13.93
C ALA A 694 -23.45 5.88 13.05
N SER A 695 -24.42 6.19 12.21
CA SER A 695 -25.02 5.26 11.26
C SER A 695 -25.42 5.96 9.95
N SER A 696 -25.47 5.20 8.85
CA SER A 696 -25.87 5.67 7.52
C SER A 696 -27.39 5.64 7.30
N SER A 697 -28.18 5.98 8.30
CA SER A 697 -29.65 5.96 8.18
C SER A 697 -30.16 7.13 7.31
N PRO A 698 -31.02 6.89 6.32
CA PRO A 698 -31.60 7.94 5.48
C PRO A 698 -32.57 8.88 6.24
N SER A 699 -33.02 8.49 7.43
CA SER A 699 -33.79 9.33 8.36
C SER A 699 -33.09 9.34 9.71
N CYS A 700 -32.45 10.46 10.04
CA CYS A 700 -31.79 10.60 11.34
C CYS A 700 -32.81 10.80 12.45
N THR A 701 -33.13 9.73 13.16
CA THR A 701 -34.05 9.75 14.30
C THR A 701 -33.40 9.06 15.49
N CYS A 702 -33.03 9.83 16.51
CA CYS A 702 -32.51 9.26 17.76
C CYS A 702 -33.66 8.71 18.59
N SER A 703 -33.87 7.40 18.51
CA SER A 703 -34.99 6.69 19.17
C SER A 703 -34.79 6.56 20.70
N VAL A 704 -35.62 7.20 21.48
CA VAL A 704 -35.60 7.09 22.95
C VAL A 704 -35.85 5.65 23.42
N ALA A 705 -36.63 4.86 22.66
CA ALA A 705 -36.83 3.43 22.95
C ALA A 705 -35.55 2.59 22.79
N GLN A 706 -34.57 3.07 22.04
CA GLN A 706 -33.23 2.47 21.85
C GLN A 706 -32.21 3.13 22.78
N GLY A 707 -32.58 3.95 23.72
CA GLY A 707 -31.68 4.69 24.60
C GLY A 707 -30.92 5.83 23.91
N LEU A 708 -31.40 6.30 22.75
CA LEU A 708 -30.72 7.31 21.94
C LEU A 708 -31.35 8.70 22.12
N SER A 709 -30.50 9.72 22.14
CA SER A 709 -30.88 11.14 22.22
C SER A 709 -30.01 11.95 21.24
N GLN A 710 -30.32 13.25 21.09
CA GLN A 710 -29.47 14.16 20.30
C GLN A 710 -28.06 14.23 20.91
N PRO A 711 -27.00 14.24 20.10
CA PRO A 711 -25.64 14.34 20.60
C PRO A 711 -25.38 15.75 21.19
N PRO A 712 -24.46 15.90 22.13
CA PRO A 712 -23.98 17.22 22.57
C PRO A 712 -23.43 18.00 21.36
N PRO A 713 -23.77 19.28 21.20
CA PRO A 713 -23.33 20.06 20.03
C PRO A 713 -21.81 20.13 19.86
N ASP A 714 -21.06 20.15 20.96
CA ASP A 714 -19.60 20.19 21.02
C ASP A 714 -18.95 18.85 20.64
N ALA A 715 -19.70 17.74 20.70
CA ALA A 715 -19.23 16.41 20.29
C ALA A 715 -19.28 16.21 18.75
N VAL A 716 -20.15 16.93 18.03
CA VAL A 716 -20.45 16.64 16.62
C VAL A 716 -19.23 16.79 15.72
N ALA A 717 -18.57 17.94 15.75
CA ALA A 717 -17.44 18.20 14.86
C ALA A 717 -16.23 17.28 15.13
N PRO A 718 -15.80 17.05 16.39
CA PRO A 718 -14.72 16.10 16.68
C PRO A 718 -15.06 14.66 16.26
N VAL A 719 -16.31 14.24 16.46
CA VAL A 719 -16.77 12.89 16.05
C VAL A 719 -16.78 12.72 14.54
N LEU A 720 -17.29 13.70 13.77
CA LEU A 720 -17.26 13.65 12.31
C LEU A 720 -15.84 13.61 11.77
N LYS A 721 -14.94 14.41 12.37
CA LYS A 721 -13.52 14.35 12.04
C LYS A 721 -12.93 12.96 12.26
N GLN A 722 -13.16 12.36 13.44
CA GLN A 722 -12.65 11.02 13.75
C GLN A 722 -13.23 9.95 12.80
N LEU A 723 -14.49 10.06 12.41
CA LEU A 723 -15.13 9.15 11.44
C LEU A 723 -14.49 9.26 10.05
N ALA A 724 -14.14 10.48 9.62
CA ALA A 724 -13.39 10.70 8.40
C ALA A 724 -11.97 10.12 8.50
N ASP A 725 -11.28 10.39 9.61
CA ASP A 725 -9.90 9.92 9.84
C ASP A 725 -9.79 8.38 9.83
N VAL A 726 -10.81 7.66 10.29
CA VAL A 726 -10.85 6.19 10.23
C VAL A 726 -11.48 5.64 8.93
N GLY A 727 -11.88 6.49 7.99
CA GLY A 727 -12.42 6.06 6.71
C GLY A 727 -13.87 5.56 6.74
N TYR A 728 -14.61 5.84 7.80
CA TYR A 728 -16.03 5.41 7.87
C TYR A 728 -16.92 6.12 6.84
N CYS A 729 -16.58 7.35 6.49
CA CYS A 729 -17.21 8.09 5.42
C CYS A 729 -16.42 7.84 4.15
N GLY A 730 -16.91 6.94 3.31
CA GLY A 730 -16.26 6.59 2.04
C GLY A 730 -16.28 7.73 1.01
N PRO A 731 -15.57 7.57 -0.10
CA PRO A 731 -15.56 8.53 -1.20
C PRO A 731 -17.00 8.79 -1.70
N GLY A 732 -17.37 10.05 -1.81
CA GLY A 732 -18.72 10.46 -2.21
C GLY A 732 -19.77 10.46 -1.08
N MET A 733 -19.42 9.99 0.12
CA MET A 733 -20.25 10.12 1.31
C MET A 733 -19.69 11.21 2.22
N SER A 734 -20.34 12.38 2.29
CA SER A 734 -20.02 13.36 3.33
C SER A 734 -20.34 12.79 4.71
N CYS A 735 -19.39 12.89 5.64
CA CYS A 735 -19.66 12.55 7.04
C CYS A 735 -20.84 13.33 7.60
N ASP A 736 -21.13 14.51 7.07
CA ASP A 736 -22.29 15.35 7.46
C ASP A 736 -23.64 14.67 7.17
N SER A 737 -23.68 13.65 6.32
CA SER A 737 -24.89 12.87 6.01
C SER A 737 -25.15 11.74 7.01
N LEU A 738 -24.21 11.49 7.92
CA LEU A 738 -24.38 10.45 8.95
C LEU A 738 -25.39 10.88 10.02
N CYS A 739 -26.15 9.91 10.49
CA CYS A 739 -26.99 10.07 11.65
C CYS A 739 -26.17 9.87 12.92
N LEU A 740 -25.95 10.94 13.68
CA LEU A 740 -25.29 10.92 14.97
C LEU A 740 -26.31 10.96 16.10
N CYS A 741 -26.25 9.99 17.03
CA CYS A 741 -27.07 9.96 18.23
C CYS A 741 -26.23 9.67 19.46
N ALA A 742 -26.52 10.31 20.58
CA ALA A 742 -25.91 9.98 21.86
C ALA A 742 -26.62 8.80 22.49
N LEU A 743 -25.87 7.74 22.84
CA LEU A 743 -26.36 6.61 23.63
C LEU A 743 -26.40 7.01 25.11
N GLY A 744 -27.54 6.75 25.75
CA GLY A 744 -27.76 7.10 27.14
C GLY A 744 -26.86 6.31 28.09
N GLN A 745 -26.23 7.01 29.02
CA GLN A 745 -25.58 6.36 30.16
C GLN A 745 -26.66 5.90 31.17
N LEU A 746 -26.55 4.67 31.63
CA LEU A 746 -27.45 4.12 32.62
C LEU A 746 -27.41 4.88 33.93
N ASP A 747 -28.48 4.85 34.71
CA ASP A 747 -28.60 5.46 36.01
C ASP A 747 -29.24 4.54 37.04
N GLY A 748 -29.25 4.93 38.33
CA GLY A 748 -29.90 4.24 39.42
C GLY A 748 -29.58 2.74 39.48
N ALA A 749 -30.64 1.91 39.64
CA ALA A 749 -30.50 0.46 39.77
C ALA A 749 -29.88 -0.19 38.51
N ASN A 750 -30.16 0.35 37.33
CA ASN A 750 -29.61 -0.18 36.06
C ASN A 750 -28.10 0.09 35.96
N LEU A 751 -27.64 1.27 36.39
CA LEU A 751 -26.21 1.58 36.48
C LEU A 751 -25.51 0.62 37.43
N THR A 752 -26.06 0.45 38.65
CA THR A 752 -25.52 -0.49 39.63
C THR A 752 -25.48 -1.92 39.08
N ALA A 753 -26.54 -2.40 38.43
CA ALA A 753 -26.58 -3.74 37.83
C ALA A 753 -25.54 -3.87 36.71
N CYS A 754 -25.39 -2.85 35.85
CA CYS A 754 -24.38 -2.83 34.78
C CYS A 754 -22.95 -2.91 35.35
N GLN A 755 -22.69 -2.23 36.45
CA GLN A 755 -21.35 -2.18 37.09
C GLN A 755 -21.03 -3.43 37.92
N THR A 756 -22.06 -4.12 38.43
CA THR A 756 -21.85 -5.15 39.47
C THR A 756 -22.28 -6.56 39.08
N ALA A 757 -23.21 -6.71 38.13
CA ALA A 757 -23.72 -8.01 37.73
C ALA A 757 -22.95 -8.64 36.58
N ASP A 758 -22.80 -9.97 36.60
CA ASP A 758 -22.18 -10.71 35.48
C ASP A 758 -23.02 -10.57 34.21
N VAL A 759 -24.33 -10.58 34.31
CA VAL A 759 -25.25 -10.37 33.20
C VAL A 759 -25.66 -8.90 33.16
N ALA A 760 -25.47 -8.26 32.02
CA ALA A 760 -25.85 -6.86 31.81
C ALA A 760 -27.39 -6.70 31.92
N PRO A 761 -27.92 -5.58 32.43
CA PRO A 761 -29.33 -5.28 32.38
C PRO A 761 -29.83 -5.21 30.93
N ASP A 762 -31.08 -5.68 30.71
CA ASP A 762 -31.72 -5.63 29.38
C ASP A 762 -32.40 -4.27 29.17
N VAL A 763 -31.57 -3.20 29.27
CA VAL A 763 -31.97 -1.80 29.03
C VAL A 763 -30.93 -1.19 28.11
N PRO A 764 -31.31 -0.62 26.96
CA PRO A 764 -30.36 -0.02 26.03
C PRO A 764 -29.57 1.15 26.66
N GLY A 765 -28.26 1.07 26.60
CA GLY A 765 -27.40 2.10 27.16
C GLY A 765 -25.97 1.62 27.37
N PHE A 766 -25.23 2.36 28.21
CA PHE A 766 -23.87 1.98 28.60
C PHE A 766 -23.56 2.33 30.04
N CYS A 767 -22.56 1.69 30.61
CA CYS A 767 -21.93 2.11 31.85
C CYS A 767 -20.40 2.11 31.74
N TYR A 768 -19.76 2.87 32.61
CA TYR A 768 -18.31 2.92 32.77
C TYR A 768 -17.88 2.06 33.96
N LEU A 769 -16.87 1.22 33.72
CA LEU A 769 -16.25 0.35 34.73
C LEU A 769 -14.80 0.84 35.00
N ASP A 770 -14.44 1.02 36.25
CA ASP A 770 -13.08 1.40 36.67
C ASP A 770 -12.68 0.58 37.90
N ALA A 771 -11.88 -0.47 37.66
CA ALA A 771 -11.42 -1.37 38.71
C ALA A 771 -10.53 -0.70 39.77
N ALA A 772 -9.87 0.43 39.43
CA ALA A 772 -8.99 1.14 40.36
C ALA A 772 -9.76 1.87 41.45
N LYS A 773 -11.04 2.18 41.25
CA LYS A 773 -11.87 2.95 42.21
C LYS A 773 -12.59 2.08 43.22
N GLY A 774 -12.41 0.75 43.25
CA GLY A 774 -12.99 -0.15 44.22
C GLY A 774 -14.51 -0.29 44.16
N GLU A 775 -15.18 0.25 43.16
CA GLU A 775 -16.62 0.23 42.92
C GLU A 775 -17.06 -0.97 42.06
N VAL A 776 -16.13 -1.87 41.80
CA VAL A 776 -16.33 -3.00 40.88
C VAL A 776 -16.49 -4.27 41.72
N HIS A 777 -17.66 -4.89 41.70
CA HIS A 777 -17.90 -6.20 42.30
C HIS A 777 -17.25 -7.35 41.52
N ALA A 778 -17.22 -8.57 42.05
CA ALA A 778 -16.51 -9.72 41.49
C ALA A 778 -16.81 -9.97 39.99
N GLY A 779 -18.06 -9.85 39.52
CA GLY A 779 -18.45 -10.02 38.14
C GLY A 779 -17.94 -8.92 37.21
N SER A 780 -18.06 -7.66 37.63
CA SER A 780 -17.56 -6.54 36.86
C SER A 780 -16.04 -6.40 36.95
N ALA A 781 -15.39 -6.90 38.05
CA ALA A 781 -13.96 -7.05 38.11
C ALA A 781 -13.44 -8.03 37.03
N ALA A 782 -14.12 -9.15 36.80
CA ALA A 782 -13.77 -10.09 35.72
C ALA A 782 -13.91 -9.44 34.34
N LEU A 783 -14.94 -8.61 34.13
CA LEU A 783 -15.12 -7.85 32.90
C LEU A 783 -14.04 -6.78 32.68
N ALA A 784 -13.66 -6.08 33.75
CA ALA A 784 -12.59 -5.11 33.71
C ALA A 784 -11.20 -5.75 33.62
N GLN A 785 -11.01 -6.94 34.22
CA GLN A 785 -9.78 -7.73 34.11
C GLN A 785 -9.51 -8.26 32.69
N ALA A 786 -10.49 -8.27 31.80
CA ALA A 786 -10.25 -8.47 30.39
C ALA A 786 -9.41 -7.32 29.77
N CYS A 787 -9.30 -6.19 30.50
CA CYS A 787 -8.45 -5.06 30.16
C CYS A 787 -7.12 -5.19 30.92
N VAL A 788 -6.02 -5.30 30.21
CA VAL A 788 -4.68 -5.44 30.77
C VAL A 788 -4.20 -4.06 31.24
N GLY A 789 -3.65 -3.97 32.46
CA GLY A 789 -3.07 -2.72 32.98
C GLY A 789 -3.26 -2.55 34.47
N ALA A 790 -2.62 -1.51 35.06
CA ALA A 790 -2.65 -1.22 36.50
C ALA A 790 -4.03 -0.70 37.00
N ALA A 791 -4.84 -0.20 36.06
CA ALA A 791 -6.18 0.31 36.33
C ALA A 791 -7.11 -0.01 35.17
N PRO A 792 -7.61 -1.26 35.06
CA PRO A 792 -8.46 -1.66 33.97
C PRO A 792 -9.77 -0.86 33.99
N ARG A 793 -10.04 -0.18 32.84
CA ARG A 793 -11.23 0.64 32.61
C ARG A 793 -11.91 0.21 31.35
N ARG A 794 -13.26 0.22 31.35
CA ARG A 794 -14.02 -0.28 30.22
C ARG A 794 -15.38 0.42 30.09
N ILE A 795 -15.86 0.57 28.85
CA ILE A 795 -17.26 0.81 28.53
C ILE A 795 -17.95 -0.54 28.37
N ARG A 796 -19.08 -0.73 29.09
CA ARG A 796 -19.95 -1.88 28.94
C ARG A 796 -21.26 -1.42 28.31
N PHE A 797 -21.61 -2.03 27.21
CA PHE A 797 -22.88 -1.81 26.53
C PHE A 797 -23.96 -2.77 27.03
N THR A 798 -25.23 -2.35 26.99
CA THR A 798 -26.36 -3.11 27.55
C THR A 798 -27.61 -3.04 26.64
N GLY A 799 -28.53 -3.98 26.82
CA GLY A 799 -29.82 -3.98 26.13
C GLY A 799 -29.76 -4.03 24.62
N GLY A 800 -28.73 -4.68 24.07
CA GLY A 800 -28.54 -4.77 22.61
C GLY A 800 -28.08 -3.48 21.94
N ALA A 801 -27.70 -2.45 22.72
CA ALA A 801 -27.07 -1.24 22.19
C ALA A 801 -25.54 -1.42 22.13
N PRO A 802 -24.80 -0.76 21.21
CA PRO A 802 -25.32 -0.05 20.04
C PRO A 802 -25.85 -1.00 18.96
N ALA A 803 -26.63 -0.49 18.01
CA ALA A 803 -27.06 -1.29 16.88
C ALA A 803 -25.86 -1.85 16.10
N PRO A 804 -25.92 -3.11 15.60
CA PRO A 804 -24.79 -3.74 14.93
C PRO A 804 -24.25 -2.99 13.70
N SER A 805 -25.08 -2.16 13.07
CA SER A 805 -24.71 -1.35 11.89
C SER A 805 -24.22 0.06 12.24
N SER A 806 -23.99 0.37 13.53
CA SER A 806 -23.50 1.67 13.97
C SER A 806 -22.11 1.58 14.58
N LEU A 807 -21.29 2.61 14.36
CA LEU A 807 -20.07 2.83 15.11
C LEU A 807 -20.35 3.60 16.39
N SER A 808 -19.61 3.31 17.44
CA SER A 808 -19.70 4.02 18.71
C SER A 808 -18.38 4.72 19.02
N LEU A 809 -18.46 5.99 19.33
CA LEU A 809 -17.31 6.83 19.68
C LEU A 809 -17.52 7.41 21.08
N LEU A 810 -16.51 7.26 21.92
CA LEU A 810 -16.48 7.92 23.21
C LEU A 810 -15.95 9.34 23.02
N TYR A 811 -16.78 10.32 23.26
CA TYR A 811 -16.39 11.72 23.33
C TYR A 811 -16.31 12.15 24.78
N CYS A 812 -15.17 12.69 25.20
CA CYS A 812 -14.99 13.30 26.51
C CYS A 812 -14.72 14.79 26.33
N PRO A 813 -15.55 15.69 26.90
CA PRO A 813 -15.29 17.12 26.83
C PRO A 813 -13.95 17.45 27.50
N PRO A 814 -13.24 18.51 27.06
CA PRO A 814 -11.93 18.91 27.58
C PRO A 814 -11.90 19.28 29.08
#